data_f45227f561c5abb7a5ad51b2f0ed1cfc
#
_entry.id   f45227f561c5abb7a5ad51b2f0ed1cfc
#
_cell.length_a   1.000
_cell.length_b   1.000
_cell.length_c   1.000
_cell.angle_alpha   90.00
_cell.angle_beta   90.00
_cell.angle_gamma   90.00
#
_symmetry.space_group_name_H-M   'P 1'
#
loop_
_entity.id
_entity.type
_entity.pdbx_description
1 polymer ?
#
loop_
_entity_poly.entity_id
_entity_poly.type
_entity_poly.pdbx_seq_one_letter_code
_entity_poly.pdbx_strand_id
1 'polypeptide(L)'
;MSKRDKIELKELESLPEALDGNHRVIPIVTGEDDTVEEVAVPEILPVLTLRSSVLFPGAITPVTVGRSRSMTLVRDTNARNGMLAAVLQRDGDVEEPKAEDMYRIGTAARIMKILEMPNGNLTVILNGLEKVEIGEYVSSDPYLQAKVTPLKDSTPDEKNVEFNALVDSIRDVALNIINISPNMPKEAIFAIKNIDSRRGIINFICTNLELSDEDRQSLLEAPGLLARARKLLEILIRDQQLIELKNEIQEKVKQEIDKQQRDYYLQQQMRTIQDELGDGADAELDEMREKAKQKNWPKEVAELFEKELQKLERLNPAVAEYSVQVTYLQLLLELPWNDCTKDNLDLKQAREQLDHDHFGLEEVKERLLEHLAVIKLKGDLKSPILCLYGPPGVGKTSLGKSVAAALGRKFGRIALGGLHDEAEIRGHRRTYIGAMPGRIVQTIKRCGSSNPVIILDEVDTISVSNHGDPSSALLEVLDPEQNTTFHDNYLDTEYDLSKVLFIATANNVGNINPALRDRMEMINIPGYILEDKIQIALHHLLPKQREAHGIKEQELILTPQIVEQIIAGYTRESGVRSLDKHIAKLARSRAKQIASEEAFAPELGAKEVEKILGKPKFLNEEYEVGGIVGVVTGLAWTEVGGDILYIESVLTPGKGRLSLTGNLGDVMKESATIAFEWVKAHCTELGIDPEKFEKYDLNIHVPEGAIPKDGPSAGITMVTSIVSTYTGRKVRDRIAMTGETTLRGRVTPVGGIKEKILAAKRAGITTLLLSEENRKDIEEIKPDYIRGLTFHYVRTNDDVLQLALEPQAQQ
;
A
#
# COMPACT_ATOMS: atom_id res chain seq x y z
N MET A 1 -15.00 -47.73 -31.81
CA MET A 1 -14.82 -46.27 -31.99
C MET A 1 -16.07 -45.72 -32.69
N SER A 2 -16.80 -44.89 -32.02
CA SER A 2 -18.04 -44.25 -32.48
C SER A 2 -17.74 -43.24 -33.61
N LYS A 3 -18.74 -42.86 -34.39
CA LYS A 3 -18.61 -41.78 -35.40
C LYS A 3 -18.21 -40.44 -34.78
N ARG A 4 -18.47 -40.21 -33.47
CA ARG A 4 -18.05 -39.05 -32.66
C ARG A 4 -16.54 -39.07 -32.39
N ASP A 5 -15.97 -40.21 -32.00
CA ASP A 5 -14.52 -40.34 -31.79
C ASP A 5 -13.68 -39.94 -33.02
N LYS A 6 -14.25 -40.06 -34.23
CA LYS A 6 -13.58 -39.67 -35.48
C LYS A 6 -13.64 -38.17 -35.78
N ILE A 7 -14.63 -37.45 -35.23
CA ILE A 7 -14.73 -35.99 -35.41
C ILE A 7 -13.78 -35.27 -34.44
N GLU A 8 -13.73 -35.71 -33.17
CA GLU A 8 -12.78 -35.19 -32.19
C GLU A 8 -11.30 -35.44 -32.57
N LEU A 9 -11.01 -36.58 -33.18
CA LEU A 9 -9.67 -36.88 -33.70
C LEU A 9 -9.29 -36.01 -34.92
N LYS A 10 -10.23 -35.54 -35.73
CA LYS A 10 -9.97 -34.66 -36.87
C LYS A 10 -9.69 -33.20 -36.44
N GLU A 11 -10.31 -32.70 -35.34
CA GLU A 11 -10.03 -31.39 -34.78
C GLU A 11 -8.65 -31.37 -34.08
N LEU A 12 -8.21 -32.50 -33.52
CA LEU A 12 -6.87 -32.68 -32.98
C LEU A 12 -5.74 -32.79 -34.03
N GLU A 13 -6.07 -33.15 -35.26
CA GLU A 13 -5.11 -33.24 -36.36
C GLU A 13 -4.70 -31.85 -36.91
N SER A 14 -5.48 -30.82 -36.69
CA SER A 14 -5.21 -29.45 -37.13
C SER A 14 -4.35 -28.62 -36.07
N LEU A 15 -4.06 -29.19 -34.91
CA LEU A 15 -3.30 -28.58 -33.87
C LEU A 15 -1.83 -28.18 -34.20
N PRO A 16 -1.09 -28.88 -35.10
CA PRO A 16 0.29 -28.49 -35.45
C PRO A 16 0.40 -27.14 -36.16
N GLU A 17 -0.62 -26.72 -36.91
CA GLU A 17 -0.64 -25.42 -37.60
C GLU A 17 -0.99 -24.24 -36.68
N ALA A 18 -1.66 -24.51 -35.55
CA ALA A 18 -2.05 -23.49 -34.57
C ALA A 18 -0.95 -23.16 -33.54
N LEU A 19 0.13 -23.97 -33.47
CA LEU A 19 1.24 -23.81 -32.51
C LEU A 19 2.40 -22.93 -33.02
N ASP A 20 2.36 -22.53 -34.27
CA ASP A 20 3.41 -21.73 -34.92
C ASP A 20 3.04 -20.25 -35.01
N GLY A 21 2.83 -19.63 -33.87
CA GLY A 21 2.66 -18.17 -33.77
C GLY A 21 1.54 -17.77 -32.83
N ASN A 22 1.91 -17.22 -31.72
CA ASN A 22 1.15 -16.35 -30.79
C ASN A 22 -0.35 -16.64 -30.50
N HIS A 23 -0.88 -17.78 -30.89
CA HIS A 23 -2.25 -18.18 -30.55
C HIS A 23 -2.25 -19.11 -29.34
N ARG A 24 -2.82 -18.63 -28.21
CA ARG A 24 -3.09 -19.47 -27.05
C ARG A 24 -4.13 -20.53 -27.42
N VAL A 25 -3.72 -21.80 -27.34
CA VAL A 25 -4.66 -22.93 -27.48
C VAL A 25 -5.57 -22.94 -26.26
N ILE A 26 -6.86 -22.79 -26.46
CA ILE A 26 -7.86 -22.87 -25.37
C ILE A 26 -7.99 -24.36 -25.00
N PRO A 27 -7.64 -24.75 -23.75
CA PRO A 27 -7.86 -26.12 -23.27
C PRO A 27 -9.33 -26.46 -23.29
N ILE A 28 -9.65 -27.62 -23.84
CA ILE A 28 -11.04 -28.11 -23.95
C ILE A 28 -11.38 -28.82 -22.63
N VAL A 29 -12.50 -28.44 -22.01
CA VAL A 29 -13.08 -29.18 -20.89
C VAL A 29 -14.17 -30.09 -21.48
N THR A 30 -14.00 -31.41 -21.33
CA THR A 30 -15.02 -32.37 -21.79
C THR A 30 -16.26 -32.24 -20.91
N GLY A 31 -17.30 -31.65 -21.45
CA GLY A 31 -18.59 -31.46 -20.77
C GLY A 31 -19.56 -32.56 -21.16
N GLU A 32 -19.37 -33.81 -20.77
CA GLU A 32 -20.40 -34.82 -20.83
C GLU A 32 -20.49 -35.61 -19.53
N ASP A 33 -21.67 -35.60 -18.98
CA ASP A 33 -22.25 -36.40 -17.89
C ASP A 33 -21.49 -36.51 -16.56
N ASP A 34 -22.23 -36.28 -15.46
CA ASP A 34 -21.85 -36.54 -14.08
C ASP A 34 -21.53 -38.01 -13.74
N THR A 35 -21.42 -38.86 -14.73
CA THR A 35 -20.95 -40.25 -14.59
C THR A 35 -19.43 -40.28 -14.77
N VAL A 36 -18.70 -39.95 -13.70
CA VAL A 36 -17.27 -40.26 -13.60
C VAL A 36 -17.12 -41.76 -13.76
N GLU A 37 -16.58 -42.25 -14.90
CA GLU A 37 -16.00 -43.58 -14.94
C GLU A 37 -15.03 -43.65 -13.74
N GLU A 38 -15.32 -44.54 -12.78
CA GLU A 38 -14.38 -44.78 -11.66
C GLU A 38 -13.10 -45.38 -12.22
N VAL A 39 -12.17 -44.51 -12.60
CA VAL A 39 -10.84 -44.93 -13.03
C VAL A 39 -10.04 -45.29 -11.82
N ALA A 40 -9.70 -46.55 -11.65
CA ALA A 40 -8.85 -46.99 -10.54
C ALA A 40 -7.47 -46.34 -10.68
N VAL A 41 -7.17 -45.36 -9.83
CA VAL A 41 -5.84 -44.68 -9.76
C VAL A 41 -4.88 -45.65 -9.08
N PRO A 42 -3.72 -46.00 -9.68
CA PRO A 42 -2.72 -46.84 -9.05
C PRO A 42 -2.15 -46.20 -7.78
N GLU A 43 -1.80 -46.99 -6.79
CA GLU A 43 -1.27 -46.50 -5.49
C GLU A 43 0.06 -45.73 -5.64
N ILE A 44 0.86 -46.06 -6.67
CA ILE A 44 2.14 -45.38 -6.95
C ILE A 44 2.05 -44.82 -8.37
N LEU A 45 2.28 -43.50 -8.49
CA LEU A 45 2.33 -42.82 -9.79
C LEU A 45 3.68 -42.13 -10.01
N PRO A 46 4.17 -42.06 -11.25
CA PRO A 46 5.24 -41.15 -11.65
C PRO A 46 4.76 -39.70 -11.53
N VAL A 47 5.57 -38.81 -10.97
CA VAL A 47 5.21 -37.41 -10.70
C VAL A 47 5.82 -36.51 -11.77
N LEU A 48 4.97 -35.94 -12.63
CA LEU A 48 5.36 -34.93 -13.60
C LEU A 48 5.33 -33.56 -12.93
N THR A 49 6.48 -32.91 -12.84
CA THR A 49 6.62 -31.58 -12.26
C THR A 49 6.21 -30.49 -13.24
N LEU A 50 5.22 -29.72 -12.88
CA LEU A 50 4.73 -28.56 -13.65
C LEU A 50 5.39 -27.28 -13.12
N ARG A 51 5.83 -26.39 -14.03
CA ARG A 51 6.56 -25.16 -13.67
C ARG A 51 5.62 -23.98 -13.42
N SER A 52 4.62 -23.80 -14.28
CA SER A 52 3.75 -22.60 -14.30
C SER A 52 2.33 -22.94 -14.76
N SER A 53 1.86 -24.14 -14.47
CA SER A 53 0.49 -24.52 -14.81
C SER A 53 -0.05 -25.55 -13.81
N VAL A 54 -1.33 -25.46 -13.53
CA VAL A 54 -2.06 -26.43 -12.69
C VAL A 54 -3.06 -27.17 -13.56
N LEU A 55 -3.04 -28.50 -13.52
CA LEU A 55 -3.99 -29.34 -14.22
C LEU A 55 -5.20 -29.61 -13.33
N PHE A 56 -6.38 -29.26 -13.82
CA PHE A 56 -7.63 -29.55 -13.11
C PHE A 56 -8.26 -30.86 -13.59
N PRO A 57 -8.98 -31.58 -12.74
CA PRO A 57 -9.75 -32.76 -13.14
C PRO A 57 -10.76 -32.44 -14.22
N GLY A 58 -10.83 -33.26 -15.29
CA GLY A 58 -11.67 -33.05 -16.44
C GLY A 58 -11.15 -32.05 -17.48
N ALA A 59 -9.98 -31.46 -17.26
CA ALA A 59 -9.34 -30.54 -18.22
C ALA A 59 -8.35 -31.27 -19.11
N ILE A 60 -8.37 -30.96 -20.41
CA ILE A 60 -7.38 -31.40 -21.39
C ILE A 60 -6.44 -30.24 -21.65
N THR A 61 -5.19 -30.35 -21.23
CA THR A 61 -4.22 -29.24 -21.25
C THR A 61 -2.93 -29.66 -21.93
N PRO A 62 -2.42 -28.89 -22.91
CA PRO A 62 -1.07 -29.09 -23.45
C PRO A 62 -0.03 -28.59 -22.44
N VAL A 63 0.96 -29.40 -22.14
CA VAL A 63 2.05 -29.10 -21.22
C VAL A 63 3.37 -29.26 -21.96
N THR A 64 4.19 -28.23 -21.97
CA THR A 64 5.54 -28.30 -22.55
C THR A 64 6.53 -28.89 -21.55
N VAL A 65 7.22 -29.94 -21.95
CA VAL A 65 8.18 -30.69 -21.16
C VAL A 65 9.55 -30.58 -21.83
N GLY A 66 10.50 -29.89 -21.14
CA GLY A 66 11.87 -29.70 -21.64
C GLY A 66 12.96 -30.39 -20.79
N ARG A 67 12.65 -30.79 -19.55
CA ARG A 67 13.59 -31.42 -18.64
C ARG A 67 13.81 -32.89 -19.00
N SER A 68 15.09 -33.34 -19.03
CA SER A 68 15.43 -34.73 -19.42
C SER A 68 14.71 -35.79 -18.61
N ARG A 69 14.61 -35.61 -17.28
CA ARG A 69 13.89 -36.52 -16.37
C ARG A 69 12.41 -36.59 -16.67
N SER A 70 11.79 -35.42 -16.90
CA SER A 70 10.35 -35.33 -17.25
C SER A 70 10.06 -35.90 -18.64
N MET A 71 10.95 -35.73 -19.61
CA MET A 71 10.82 -36.35 -20.93
C MET A 71 10.90 -37.89 -20.87
N THR A 72 11.83 -38.40 -20.06
CA THR A 72 11.95 -39.87 -19.81
C THR A 72 10.67 -40.38 -19.16
N LEU A 73 10.17 -39.69 -18.12
CA LEU A 73 8.92 -40.05 -17.45
C LEU A 73 7.74 -40.15 -18.45
N VAL A 74 7.59 -39.12 -19.28
CA VAL A 74 6.48 -39.06 -20.27
C VAL A 74 6.57 -40.20 -21.29
N ARG A 75 7.76 -40.49 -21.82
CA ARG A 75 7.95 -41.59 -22.78
C ARG A 75 7.66 -42.96 -22.16
N ASP A 76 8.19 -43.21 -20.96
CA ASP A 76 7.96 -44.48 -20.23
C ASP A 76 6.48 -44.67 -19.87
N THR A 77 5.80 -43.58 -19.39
CA THR A 77 4.40 -43.65 -19.03
C THR A 77 3.52 -43.88 -20.26
N ASN A 78 3.82 -43.22 -21.37
CA ASN A 78 3.09 -43.41 -22.62
C ASN A 78 3.29 -44.83 -23.20
N ALA A 79 4.52 -45.36 -23.16
CA ALA A 79 4.80 -46.73 -23.64
C ALA A 79 4.01 -47.81 -22.87
N ARG A 80 3.70 -47.55 -21.60
CA ARG A 80 2.93 -48.44 -20.72
C ARG A 80 1.41 -48.14 -20.72
N ASN A 81 0.98 -47.19 -21.52
CA ASN A 81 -0.38 -46.64 -21.46
C ASN A 81 -0.87 -46.34 -20.06
N GLY A 82 0.08 -45.82 -19.23
CA GLY A 82 -0.09 -45.60 -17.81
C GLY A 82 -0.62 -44.22 -17.47
N MET A 83 -0.77 -44.00 -16.17
CA MET A 83 -1.14 -42.71 -15.61
C MET A 83 0.07 -42.04 -14.95
N LEU A 84 0.03 -40.71 -14.80
CA LEU A 84 1.01 -39.91 -14.08
C LEU A 84 0.28 -38.94 -13.12
N ALA A 85 0.96 -38.45 -12.12
CA ALA A 85 0.50 -37.36 -11.28
C ALA A 85 1.13 -36.04 -11.74
N ALA A 86 0.34 -35.08 -12.19
CA ALA A 86 0.78 -33.75 -12.56
C ALA A 86 0.72 -32.84 -11.31
N VAL A 87 1.89 -32.31 -10.89
CA VAL A 87 2.03 -31.56 -9.65
C VAL A 87 2.81 -30.26 -9.90
N LEU A 88 2.30 -29.14 -9.40
CA LEU A 88 2.97 -27.85 -9.50
C LEU A 88 4.18 -27.80 -8.54
N GLN A 89 5.29 -27.22 -8.97
CA GLN A 89 6.40 -26.87 -8.08
C GLN A 89 6.11 -25.55 -7.34
N ARG A 90 6.63 -25.39 -6.13
CA ARG A 90 6.41 -24.19 -5.31
C ARG A 90 7.12 -22.95 -5.84
N ASP A 91 8.31 -23.13 -6.36
CA ASP A 91 9.12 -22.08 -6.96
C ASP A 91 9.43 -22.45 -8.42
N GLY A 92 8.92 -21.66 -9.35
CA GLY A 92 9.07 -21.86 -10.79
C GLY A 92 10.52 -21.76 -11.29
N ASP A 93 11.40 -21.12 -10.54
CA ASP A 93 12.80 -20.88 -10.93
C ASP A 93 13.72 -22.06 -10.65
N VAL A 94 13.28 -23.03 -9.83
CA VAL A 94 14.07 -24.24 -9.54
C VAL A 94 14.10 -25.15 -10.76
N GLU A 95 15.28 -25.36 -11.32
CA GLU A 95 15.46 -26.20 -12.54
C GLU A 95 15.26 -27.68 -12.26
N GLU A 96 15.76 -28.20 -11.14
CA GLU A 96 15.63 -29.61 -10.73
C GLU A 96 14.89 -29.71 -9.38
N PRO A 97 13.53 -29.65 -9.37
CA PRO A 97 12.78 -29.69 -8.14
C PRO A 97 12.87 -31.05 -7.45
N LYS A 98 13.05 -31.03 -6.13
CA LYS A 98 13.02 -32.17 -5.24
C LYS A 98 11.62 -32.37 -4.67
N ALA A 99 11.44 -33.43 -3.89
CA ALA A 99 10.17 -33.73 -3.22
C ALA A 99 9.65 -32.58 -2.32
N GLU A 100 10.56 -31.82 -1.72
CA GLU A 100 10.25 -30.68 -0.82
C GLU A 100 9.74 -29.46 -1.58
N ASP A 101 10.12 -29.33 -2.86
CA ASP A 101 9.78 -28.20 -3.72
C ASP A 101 8.41 -28.35 -4.39
N MET A 102 7.71 -29.45 -4.12
CA MET A 102 6.44 -29.80 -4.75
C MET A 102 5.26 -29.47 -3.83
N TYR A 103 4.12 -29.09 -4.41
CA TYR A 103 2.85 -29.05 -3.69
C TYR A 103 2.40 -30.47 -3.34
N ARG A 104 1.58 -30.59 -2.29
CA ARG A 104 1.06 -31.90 -1.86
C ARG A 104 -0.16 -32.38 -2.62
N ILE A 105 -0.87 -31.49 -3.28
CA ILE A 105 -2.07 -31.80 -4.04
C ILE A 105 -1.79 -31.59 -5.52
N GLY A 106 -2.08 -32.59 -6.31
CA GLY A 106 -1.96 -32.60 -7.76
C GLY A 106 -3.14 -33.31 -8.43
N THR A 107 -3.00 -33.61 -9.70
CA THR A 107 -4.04 -34.29 -10.50
C THR A 107 -3.46 -35.53 -11.17
N ALA A 108 -4.09 -36.68 -10.97
CA ALA A 108 -3.81 -37.89 -11.75
C ALA A 108 -4.27 -37.67 -13.20
N ALA A 109 -3.39 -37.94 -14.16
CA ALA A 109 -3.63 -37.62 -15.54
C ALA A 109 -3.22 -38.78 -16.47
N ARG A 110 -3.83 -38.84 -17.64
CA ARG A 110 -3.49 -39.73 -18.73
C ARG A 110 -2.90 -38.94 -19.90
N ILE A 111 -1.90 -39.48 -20.54
CA ILE A 111 -1.31 -38.89 -21.74
C ILE A 111 -2.20 -39.24 -22.93
N MET A 112 -2.70 -38.20 -23.61
CA MET A 112 -3.53 -38.34 -24.79
C MET A 112 -2.68 -38.37 -26.09
N LYS A 113 -1.69 -37.45 -26.18
CA LYS A 113 -0.84 -37.31 -27.35
C LYS A 113 0.50 -36.66 -26.93
N ILE A 114 1.56 -37.03 -27.62
CA ILE A 114 2.87 -36.40 -27.49
C ILE A 114 3.24 -35.80 -28.84
N LEU A 115 3.67 -34.54 -28.85
CA LEU A 115 4.14 -33.79 -30.01
C LEU A 115 5.60 -33.41 -29.77
N GLU A 116 6.47 -33.77 -30.69
CA GLU A 116 7.88 -33.36 -30.65
C GLU A 116 8.01 -31.99 -31.33
N MET A 117 8.54 -31.01 -30.60
CA MET A 117 8.76 -29.66 -31.10
C MET A 117 10.13 -29.52 -31.77
N PRO A 118 10.30 -28.60 -32.75
CA PRO A 118 11.58 -28.41 -33.45
C PRO A 118 12.75 -28.03 -32.54
N ASN A 119 12.48 -27.48 -31.35
CA ASN A 119 13.48 -27.11 -30.33
C ASN A 119 13.91 -28.28 -29.42
N GLY A 120 13.45 -29.52 -29.71
CA GLY A 120 13.76 -30.70 -28.92
C GLY A 120 12.92 -30.91 -27.66
N ASN A 121 12.00 -30.02 -27.33
CA ASN A 121 11.05 -30.17 -26.22
C ASN A 121 9.86 -31.05 -26.66
N LEU A 122 9.17 -31.63 -25.67
CA LEU A 122 7.95 -32.38 -25.90
C LEU A 122 6.74 -31.52 -25.46
N THR A 123 5.73 -31.41 -26.29
CA THR A 123 4.41 -30.95 -25.87
C THR A 123 3.51 -32.16 -25.65
N VAL A 124 3.07 -32.31 -24.42
CA VAL A 124 2.26 -33.46 -23.97
C VAL A 124 0.85 -32.99 -23.70
N ILE A 125 -0.11 -33.59 -24.38
CA ILE A 125 -1.53 -33.32 -24.12
C ILE A 125 -1.97 -34.25 -22.99
N LEU A 126 -2.28 -33.68 -21.84
CA LEU A 126 -2.70 -34.37 -20.62
C LEU A 126 -4.22 -34.25 -20.44
N ASN A 127 -4.88 -35.35 -20.13
CA ASN A 127 -6.26 -35.35 -19.63
C ASN A 127 -6.24 -35.59 -18.12
N GLY A 128 -6.63 -34.58 -17.33
CA GLY A 128 -6.77 -34.66 -15.87
C GLY A 128 -7.98 -35.55 -15.51
N LEU A 129 -7.74 -36.52 -14.65
CA LEU A 129 -8.76 -37.50 -14.26
C LEU A 129 -9.31 -37.18 -12.89
N GLU A 130 -8.50 -37.28 -11.86
CA GLU A 130 -8.90 -37.15 -10.47
C GLU A 130 -7.85 -36.40 -9.64
N LYS A 131 -8.32 -35.64 -8.64
CA LYS A 131 -7.43 -34.97 -7.68
C LYS A 131 -6.76 -36.01 -6.78
N VAL A 132 -5.47 -35.87 -6.55
CA VAL A 132 -4.68 -36.79 -5.72
C VAL A 132 -3.85 -36.02 -4.70
N GLU A 133 -3.73 -36.59 -3.51
CA GLU A 133 -2.75 -36.17 -2.51
C GLU A 133 -1.47 -36.98 -2.70
N ILE A 134 -0.36 -36.28 -2.77
CA ILE A 134 0.98 -36.84 -2.90
C ILE A 134 1.49 -37.18 -1.50
N GLY A 135 1.69 -38.45 -1.25
CA GLY A 135 2.24 -38.95 0.02
C GLY A 135 3.75 -39.06 -0.01
N GLU A 136 4.24 -40.25 0.39
CA GLU A 136 5.66 -40.53 0.47
C GLU A 136 6.27 -40.75 -0.93
N TYR A 137 7.38 -40.08 -1.24
CA TYR A 137 8.13 -40.33 -2.46
C TYR A 137 8.93 -41.63 -2.36
N VAL A 138 8.66 -42.57 -3.28
CA VAL A 138 9.22 -43.92 -3.27
C VAL A 138 10.54 -43.98 -4.01
N SER A 139 10.70 -43.20 -5.09
CA SER A 139 11.92 -43.16 -5.91
C SER A 139 12.12 -41.74 -6.48
N SER A 140 13.37 -41.38 -6.66
CA SER A 140 13.79 -40.13 -7.32
C SER A 140 14.58 -40.33 -8.61
N ASP A 141 14.93 -41.58 -8.94
CA ASP A 141 15.68 -41.95 -10.14
C ASP A 141 15.01 -43.11 -10.88
N PRO A 142 14.80 -43.06 -12.21
CA PRO A 142 15.15 -41.97 -13.15
C PRO A 142 14.26 -40.74 -13.09
N TYR A 143 13.11 -40.79 -12.41
CA TYR A 143 12.19 -39.69 -12.17
C TYR A 143 11.44 -39.88 -10.84
N LEU A 144 10.79 -38.81 -10.37
CA LEU A 144 10.04 -38.84 -9.11
C LEU A 144 8.85 -39.79 -9.21
N GLN A 145 8.72 -40.70 -8.22
CA GLN A 145 7.55 -41.56 -8.03
C GLN A 145 7.06 -41.42 -6.59
N ALA A 146 5.76 -41.28 -6.43
CA ALA A 146 5.16 -41.11 -5.10
C ALA A 146 3.94 -42.00 -4.91
N LYS A 147 3.66 -42.36 -3.67
CA LYS A 147 2.37 -42.89 -3.26
C LYS A 147 1.33 -41.82 -3.37
N VAL A 148 0.20 -42.12 -3.99
CA VAL A 148 -0.89 -41.17 -4.19
C VAL A 148 -2.18 -41.70 -3.55
N THR A 149 -2.94 -40.78 -2.96
CA THR A 149 -4.27 -41.06 -2.40
C THR A 149 -5.29 -40.26 -3.20
N PRO A 150 -6.26 -40.89 -3.87
CA PRO A 150 -7.32 -40.16 -4.58
C PRO A 150 -8.17 -39.36 -3.60
N LEU A 151 -8.44 -38.10 -3.95
CA LEU A 151 -9.30 -37.20 -3.19
C LEU A 151 -10.58 -36.94 -3.98
N LYS A 152 -11.69 -37.52 -3.55
CA LYS A 152 -13.00 -37.25 -4.17
C LYS A 152 -13.49 -35.85 -3.79
N ASP A 153 -13.69 -34.99 -4.78
CA ASP A 153 -14.35 -33.70 -4.57
C ASP A 153 -15.82 -33.92 -4.18
N SER A 154 -16.25 -33.36 -3.05
CA SER A 154 -17.65 -33.37 -2.68
C SER A 154 -18.43 -32.50 -3.67
N THR A 155 -19.36 -33.10 -4.40
CA THR A 155 -20.26 -32.39 -5.32
C THR A 155 -21.53 -32.01 -4.56
N PRO A 156 -21.93 -30.74 -4.51
CA PRO A 156 -23.21 -30.35 -3.92
C PRO A 156 -24.39 -30.95 -4.68
N ASP A 157 -25.50 -31.19 -4.00
CA ASP A 157 -26.73 -31.62 -4.61
C ASP A 157 -27.18 -30.62 -5.71
N GLU A 158 -27.70 -31.10 -6.85
CA GLU A 158 -28.17 -30.28 -7.97
C GLU A 158 -29.20 -29.20 -7.55
N LYS A 159 -29.91 -29.43 -6.47
CA LYS A 159 -30.90 -28.50 -5.88
C LYS A 159 -30.31 -27.46 -4.93
N ASN A 160 -29.00 -27.46 -4.75
CA ASN A 160 -28.35 -26.48 -3.86
C ASN A 160 -28.41 -25.06 -4.46
N VAL A 161 -29.32 -24.25 -3.90
CA VAL A 161 -29.58 -22.87 -4.39
C VAL A 161 -28.33 -21.99 -4.28
N GLU A 162 -27.54 -22.15 -3.23
CA GLU A 162 -26.32 -21.39 -3.04
C GLU A 162 -25.27 -21.71 -4.11
N PHE A 163 -25.05 -22.98 -4.37
CA PHE A 163 -24.07 -23.40 -5.38
C PHE A 163 -24.48 -22.92 -6.79
N ASN A 164 -25.76 -22.99 -7.11
CA ASN A 164 -26.28 -22.53 -8.40
C ASN A 164 -26.07 -21.03 -8.59
N ALA A 165 -26.39 -20.22 -7.56
CA ALA A 165 -26.20 -18.78 -7.60
C ALA A 165 -24.71 -18.39 -7.71
N LEU A 166 -23.82 -19.16 -7.04
CA LEU A 166 -22.37 -18.96 -7.15
C LEU A 166 -21.86 -19.22 -8.58
N VAL A 167 -22.29 -20.32 -9.19
CA VAL A 167 -21.87 -20.67 -10.57
C VAL A 167 -22.35 -19.62 -11.57
N ASP A 168 -23.59 -19.15 -11.44
CA ASP A 168 -24.14 -18.10 -12.30
C ASP A 168 -23.34 -16.79 -12.10
N SER A 169 -23.04 -16.39 -10.86
CA SER A 169 -22.20 -15.23 -10.59
C SER A 169 -20.78 -15.37 -11.15
N ILE A 170 -20.16 -16.55 -11.02
CA ILE A 170 -18.84 -16.84 -11.59
C ILE A 170 -18.88 -16.70 -13.12
N ARG A 171 -19.93 -17.20 -13.77
CA ARG A 171 -20.12 -17.09 -15.21
C ARG A 171 -20.19 -15.62 -15.65
N ASP A 172 -21.01 -14.82 -14.97
CA ASP A 172 -21.19 -13.41 -15.29
C ASP A 172 -19.89 -12.60 -15.10
N VAL A 173 -19.20 -12.80 -13.99
CA VAL A 173 -17.91 -12.11 -13.71
C VAL A 173 -16.84 -12.55 -14.72
N ALA A 174 -16.75 -13.84 -15.05
CA ALA A 174 -15.80 -14.34 -16.04
C ALA A 174 -16.06 -13.76 -17.44
N LEU A 175 -17.34 -13.66 -17.86
CA LEU A 175 -17.72 -13.02 -19.12
C LEU A 175 -17.35 -11.54 -19.14
N ASN A 176 -17.53 -10.83 -18.02
CA ASN A 176 -17.13 -9.43 -17.89
C ASN A 176 -15.61 -9.28 -18.00
N ILE A 177 -14.82 -10.11 -17.29
CA ILE A 177 -13.36 -10.10 -17.39
C ILE A 177 -12.89 -10.30 -18.82
N ILE A 178 -13.46 -11.27 -19.57
CA ILE A 178 -13.09 -11.53 -20.95
C ILE A 178 -13.44 -10.33 -21.86
N ASN A 179 -14.54 -9.65 -21.59
CA ASN A 179 -14.95 -8.48 -22.38
C ASN A 179 -14.05 -7.27 -22.15
N ILE A 180 -13.59 -7.04 -20.92
CA ILE A 180 -12.75 -5.88 -20.57
C ILE A 180 -11.26 -6.15 -20.72
N SER A 181 -10.84 -7.40 -20.88
CA SER A 181 -9.43 -7.79 -21.05
C SER A 181 -9.04 -7.75 -22.53
N PRO A 182 -8.01 -6.95 -22.91
CA PRO A 182 -7.57 -6.88 -24.31
C PRO A 182 -6.86 -8.15 -24.81
N ASN A 183 -6.39 -9.01 -23.90
CA ASN A 183 -5.54 -10.16 -24.22
C ASN A 183 -6.29 -11.50 -24.29
N MET A 184 -7.59 -11.50 -23.99
CA MET A 184 -8.40 -12.73 -23.97
C MET A 184 -9.10 -12.98 -25.30
N PRO A 185 -8.99 -14.20 -25.86
CA PRO A 185 -9.69 -14.55 -27.09
C PRO A 185 -11.21 -14.55 -26.85
N LYS A 186 -11.95 -13.90 -27.76
CA LYS A 186 -13.41 -13.79 -27.66
C LYS A 186 -14.13 -15.14 -27.83
N GLU A 187 -13.44 -16.13 -28.37
CA GLU A 187 -13.90 -17.51 -28.49
C GLU A 187 -14.18 -18.17 -27.13
N ALA A 188 -13.48 -17.73 -26.06
CA ALA A 188 -13.74 -18.17 -24.70
C ALA A 188 -15.15 -17.82 -24.20
N ILE A 189 -15.76 -16.73 -24.70
CA ILE A 189 -17.15 -16.35 -24.41
C ILE A 189 -18.11 -17.41 -24.91
N PHE A 190 -17.85 -17.92 -26.13
CA PHE A 190 -18.69 -18.95 -26.74
C PHE A 190 -18.56 -20.27 -25.98
N ALA A 191 -17.37 -20.64 -25.56
CA ALA A 191 -17.14 -21.84 -24.76
C ALA A 191 -17.90 -21.79 -23.42
N ILE A 192 -17.74 -20.68 -22.64
CA ILE A 192 -18.44 -20.53 -21.35
C ILE A 192 -19.97 -20.57 -21.47
N LYS A 193 -20.52 -20.06 -22.57
CA LYS A 193 -21.98 -20.07 -22.81
C LYS A 193 -22.53 -21.44 -23.16
N ASN A 194 -21.71 -22.32 -23.73
CA ASN A 194 -22.13 -23.63 -24.23
C ASN A 194 -21.76 -24.80 -23.29
N ILE A 195 -21.11 -24.55 -22.16
CA ILE A 195 -20.87 -25.57 -21.14
C ILE A 195 -22.08 -25.68 -20.23
N ASP A 196 -22.77 -26.81 -20.27
CA ASP A 196 -23.96 -27.08 -19.46
C ASP A 196 -23.58 -27.57 -18.04
N SER A 197 -22.48 -28.32 -17.92
CA SER A 197 -22.04 -28.86 -16.64
C SER A 197 -21.48 -27.76 -15.72
N ARG A 198 -22.03 -27.58 -14.51
CA ARG A 198 -21.58 -26.62 -13.51
C ARG A 198 -20.14 -26.87 -13.07
N ARG A 199 -19.77 -28.13 -12.90
CA ARG A 199 -18.38 -28.55 -12.63
C ARG A 199 -17.47 -28.18 -13.81
N GLY A 200 -17.93 -28.38 -15.01
CA GLY A 200 -17.22 -28.04 -16.25
C GLY A 200 -16.91 -26.55 -16.34
N ILE A 201 -17.90 -25.67 -16.03
CA ILE A 201 -17.71 -24.23 -16.04
C ILE A 201 -16.62 -23.79 -15.04
N ILE A 202 -16.68 -24.26 -13.79
CA ILE A 202 -15.69 -23.92 -12.76
C ILE A 202 -14.30 -24.35 -13.22
N ASN A 203 -14.13 -25.59 -13.67
CA ASN A 203 -12.84 -26.11 -14.08
C ASN A 203 -12.34 -25.43 -15.38
N PHE A 204 -13.23 -25.09 -16.31
CA PHE A 204 -12.89 -24.34 -17.52
C PHE A 204 -12.34 -22.96 -17.17
N ILE A 205 -13.01 -22.24 -16.26
CA ILE A 205 -12.60 -20.91 -15.84
C ILE A 205 -11.27 -20.97 -15.08
N CYS A 206 -11.09 -21.93 -14.14
CA CYS A 206 -9.84 -22.13 -13.43
C CYS A 206 -8.64 -22.42 -14.37
N THR A 207 -8.89 -23.07 -15.50
CA THR A 207 -7.84 -23.46 -16.45
C THR A 207 -7.49 -22.32 -17.43
N ASN A 208 -8.50 -21.57 -17.90
CA ASN A 208 -8.35 -20.65 -19.05
C ASN A 208 -8.18 -19.17 -18.69
N LEU A 209 -8.62 -18.72 -17.49
CA LEU A 209 -8.39 -17.34 -17.07
C LEU A 209 -6.96 -17.13 -16.60
N GLU A 210 -6.47 -15.89 -16.74
CA GLU A 210 -5.13 -15.48 -16.30
C GLU A 210 -5.10 -15.32 -14.77
N LEU A 211 -5.03 -16.43 -14.05
CA LEU A 211 -4.85 -16.49 -12.60
C LEU A 211 -3.38 -16.74 -12.27
N SER A 212 -2.93 -16.29 -11.11
CA SER A 212 -1.60 -16.63 -10.61
C SER A 212 -1.49 -18.14 -10.34
N ASP A 213 -0.29 -18.69 -10.41
CA ASP A 213 -0.09 -20.11 -10.16
C ASP A 213 -0.44 -20.50 -8.72
N GLU A 214 -0.22 -19.58 -7.75
CA GLU A 214 -0.65 -19.74 -6.37
C GLU A 214 -2.18 -19.80 -6.24
N ASP A 215 -2.89 -18.90 -6.93
CA ASP A 215 -4.37 -18.89 -6.93
C ASP A 215 -4.91 -20.17 -7.55
N ARG A 216 -4.36 -20.62 -8.70
CA ARG A 216 -4.74 -21.89 -9.35
C ARG A 216 -4.52 -23.09 -8.43
N GLN A 217 -3.36 -23.16 -7.78
CA GLN A 217 -3.06 -24.25 -6.84
C GLN A 217 -4.02 -24.22 -5.65
N SER A 218 -4.28 -23.04 -5.12
CA SER A 218 -5.20 -22.86 -4.01
C SER A 218 -6.65 -23.25 -4.34
N LEU A 219 -7.05 -23.11 -5.61
CA LEU A 219 -8.34 -23.57 -6.12
C LEU A 219 -8.38 -25.10 -6.28
N LEU A 220 -7.26 -25.71 -6.70
CA LEU A 220 -7.16 -27.17 -6.75
C LEU A 220 -7.21 -27.79 -5.35
N GLU A 221 -6.59 -27.18 -4.35
CA GLU A 221 -6.55 -27.64 -2.96
C GLU A 221 -7.90 -27.53 -2.23
N ALA A 222 -8.82 -26.74 -2.73
CA ALA A 222 -10.12 -26.56 -2.09
C ALA A 222 -10.82 -27.90 -1.78
N PRO A 223 -11.41 -28.07 -0.58
CA PRO A 223 -11.90 -29.37 -0.08
C PRO A 223 -13.18 -29.86 -0.75
N GLY A 224 -13.71 -29.17 -1.74
CA GLY A 224 -14.89 -29.55 -2.50
C GLY A 224 -15.31 -28.46 -3.48
N LEU A 225 -16.26 -28.79 -4.35
CA LEU A 225 -16.65 -27.93 -5.47
C LEU A 225 -17.30 -26.61 -5.01
N LEU A 226 -18.04 -26.63 -3.90
CA LEU A 226 -18.64 -25.41 -3.33
C LEU A 226 -17.59 -24.46 -2.76
N ALA A 227 -16.58 -24.97 -2.05
CA ALA A 227 -15.49 -24.18 -1.51
C ALA A 227 -14.63 -23.61 -2.63
N ARG A 228 -14.39 -24.39 -3.68
CA ARG A 228 -13.68 -23.95 -4.90
C ARG A 228 -14.44 -22.82 -5.61
N ALA A 229 -15.76 -22.94 -5.73
CA ALA A 229 -16.60 -21.93 -6.35
C ALA A 229 -16.58 -20.60 -5.59
N ARG A 230 -16.69 -20.62 -4.25
CA ARG A 230 -16.60 -19.40 -3.42
C ARG A 230 -15.24 -18.70 -3.61
N LYS A 231 -14.17 -19.48 -3.52
CA LYS A 231 -12.82 -18.96 -3.67
C LYS A 231 -12.55 -18.42 -5.07
N LEU A 232 -13.06 -19.12 -6.09
CA LEU A 232 -12.96 -18.66 -7.48
C LEU A 232 -13.67 -17.32 -7.68
N LEU A 233 -14.88 -17.17 -7.15
CA LEU A 233 -15.63 -15.92 -7.25
C LEU A 233 -14.89 -14.75 -6.58
N GLU A 234 -14.30 -14.97 -5.41
CA GLU A 234 -13.48 -13.96 -4.70
C GLU A 234 -12.28 -13.50 -5.55
N ILE A 235 -11.55 -14.46 -6.12
CA ILE A 235 -10.40 -14.17 -7.00
C ILE A 235 -10.86 -13.40 -8.24
N LEU A 236 -11.94 -13.82 -8.89
CA LEU A 236 -12.44 -13.17 -10.11
C LEU A 236 -12.90 -11.73 -9.86
N ILE A 237 -13.57 -11.46 -8.74
CA ILE A 237 -13.99 -10.09 -8.38
C ILE A 237 -12.77 -9.21 -8.16
N ARG A 238 -11.74 -9.70 -7.47
CA ARG A 238 -10.49 -8.98 -7.28
C ARG A 238 -9.81 -8.65 -8.61
N ASP A 239 -9.72 -9.63 -9.49
CA ASP A 239 -9.05 -9.48 -10.79
C ASP A 239 -9.86 -8.56 -11.73
N GLN A 240 -11.18 -8.61 -11.72
CA GLN A 240 -12.02 -7.66 -12.45
C GLN A 240 -11.73 -6.22 -12.02
N GLN A 241 -11.69 -5.94 -10.71
CA GLN A 241 -11.39 -4.60 -10.17
C GLN A 241 -10.00 -4.10 -10.61
N LEU A 242 -9.02 -4.99 -10.64
CA LEU A 242 -7.65 -4.65 -11.09
C LEU A 242 -7.62 -4.31 -12.59
N ILE A 243 -8.33 -5.08 -13.42
CA ILE A 243 -8.40 -4.83 -14.87
C ILE A 243 -9.15 -3.53 -15.17
N GLU A 244 -10.26 -3.26 -14.47
CA GLU A 244 -11.03 -2.02 -14.60
C GLU A 244 -10.16 -0.80 -14.25
N LEU A 245 -9.44 -0.85 -13.13
CA LEU A 245 -8.53 0.21 -12.72
C LEU A 245 -7.39 0.43 -13.74
N LYS A 246 -6.82 -0.65 -14.26
CA LYS A 246 -5.78 -0.59 -15.30
C LYS A 246 -6.30 0.05 -16.60
N ASN A 247 -7.50 -0.30 -17.02
CA ASN A 247 -8.14 0.28 -18.20
C ASN A 247 -8.47 1.77 -18.00
N GLU A 248 -8.97 2.16 -16.81
CA GLU A 248 -9.19 3.59 -16.50
C GLU A 248 -7.90 4.41 -16.56
N ILE A 249 -6.80 3.85 -16.04
CA ILE A 249 -5.49 4.51 -16.10
C ILE A 249 -5.03 4.62 -17.56
N GLN A 250 -5.17 3.57 -18.34
CA GLN A 250 -4.79 3.57 -19.75
C GLN A 250 -5.63 4.55 -20.58
N GLU A 251 -6.94 4.64 -20.33
CA GLU A 251 -7.80 5.63 -21.00
C GLU A 251 -7.41 7.08 -20.64
N LYS A 252 -7.12 7.35 -19.37
CA LYS A 252 -6.64 8.67 -18.94
C LYS A 252 -5.32 9.05 -19.60
N VAL A 253 -4.37 8.12 -19.63
CA VAL A 253 -3.08 8.31 -20.31
C VAL A 253 -3.28 8.52 -21.81
N LYS A 254 -4.15 7.75 -22.45
CA LYS A 254 -4.47 7.89 -23.89
C LYS A 254 -5.13 9.24 -24.19
N GLN A 255 -6.10 9.68 -23.37
CA GLN A 255 -6.73 10.99 -23.52
C GLN A 255 -5.72 12.14 -23.35
N GLU A 256 -4.76 11.98 -22.46
CA GLU A 256 -3.70 12.97 -22.24
C GLU A 256 -2.70 13.00 -23.42
N ILE A 257 -2.38 11.84 -23.96
CA ILE A 257 -1.55 11.71 -25.19
C ILE A 257 -2.31 12.25 -26.42
N ASP A 258 -3.59 11.90 -26.59
CA ASP A 258 -4.40 12.39 -27.71
C ASP A 258 -4.59 13.90 -27.65
N LYS A 259 -4.71 14.49 -26.44
CA LYS A 259 -4.74 15.93 -26.23
C LYS A 259 -3.42 16.59 -26.62
N GLN A 260 -2.30 16.01 -26.17
CA GLN A 260 -0.96 16.50 -26.52
C GLN A 260 -0.68 16.37 -28.03
N GLN A 261 -1.09 15.27 -28.67
CA GLN A 261 -0.98 15.10 -30.11
C GLN A 261 -1.87 16.08 -30.88
N ARG A 262 -3.08 16.34 -30.39
CA ARG A 262 -3.98 17.32 -31.01
C ARG A 262 -3.45 18.73 -30.88
N ASP A 263 -2.92 19.10 -29.71
CA ASP A 263 -2.28 20.41 -29.50
C ASP A 263 -1.01 20.55 -30.36
N TYR A 264 -0.22 19.50 -30.49
CA TYR A 264 0.92 19.43 -31.39
C TYR A 264 0.51 19.55 -32.86
N TYR A 265 -0.56 18.85 -33.27
CA TYR A 265 -1.06 18.94 -34.67
C TYR A 265 -1.63 20.31 -35.00
N LEU A 266 -2.33 20.94 -34.06
CA LEU A 266 -2.81 22.32 -34.21
C LEU A 266 -1.64 23.33 -34.27
N GLN A 267 -0.60 23.16 -33.46
CA GLN A 267 0.62 23.94 -33.50
C GLN A 267 1.35 23.75 -34.86
N GLN A 268 1.38 22.53 -35.35
CA GLN A 268 2.00 22.23 -36.66
C GLN A 268 1.19 22.83 -37.81
N GLN A 269 -0.16 22.78 -37.76
CA GLN A 269 -1.01 23.47 -38.74
C GLN A 269 -0.82 24.99 -38.69
N MET A 270 -0.73 25.59 -37.52
CA MET A 270 -0.40 27.01 -37.36
C MET A 270 0.99 27.32 -37.96
N ARG A 271 1.98 26.47 -37.73
CA ARG A 271 3.31 26.62 -38.33
C ARG A 271 3.27 26.54 -39.87
N THR A 272 2.58 25.52 -40.41
CA THR A 272 2.45 25.36 -41.87
C THR A 272 1.76 26.57 -42.51
N ILE A 273 0.77 27.18 -41.84
CA ILE A 273 0.11 28.40 -42.28
C ILE A 273 1.06 29.61 -42.18
N GLN A 274 1.91 29.67 -41.16
CA GLN A 274 2.94 30.70 -41.01
C GLN A 274 4.05 30.54 -42.07
N ASP A 275 4.47 29.30 -42.36
CA ASP A 275 5.46 28.99 -43.40
C ASP A 275 4.94 29.29 -44.81
N GLU A 276 3.64 29.08 -45.11
CA GLU A 276 3.00 29.47 -46.39
C GLU A 276 2.86 30.99 -46.55
N LEU A 277 2.89 31.76 -45.45
CA LEU A 277 2.87 33.22 -45.45
C LEU A 277 4.28 33.86 -45.66
N GLY A 278 5.33 33.03 -45.66
CA GLY A 278 6.68 33.43 -46.13
C GLY A 278 7.55 34.25 -45.16
N ASP A 279 7.13 34.40 -43.88
CA ASP A 279 7.84 35.28 -42.92
C ASP A 279 8.25 34.55 -41.60
N GLY A 280 8.10 33.21 -41.55
CA GLY A 280 8.06 32.54 -40.26
C GLY A 280 9.40 32.18 -39.61
N ALA A 281 10.34 31.63 -40.33
CA ALA A 281 11.58 31.07 -39.73
C ALA A 281 12.59 32.14 -39.31
N ASP A 282 12.81 33.13 -40.17
CA ASP A 282 13.75 34.23 -39.88
C ASP A 282 13.21 35.14 -38.75
N ALA A 283 11.88 35.37 -38.71
CA ALA A 283 11.25 36.14 -37.66
C ALA A 283 11.33 35.42 -36.28
N GLU A 284 11.19 34.09 -36.22
CA GLU A 284 11.34 33.31 -35.00
C GLU A 284 12.78 33.35 -34.46
N LEU A 285 13.76 33.27 -35.33
CA LEU A 285 15.19 33.40 -34.99
C LEU A 285 15.52 34.78 -34.43
N ASP A 286 15.03 35.86 -35.10
CA ASP A 286 15.21 37.22 -34.63
C ASP A 286 14.51 37.47 -33.26
N GLU A 287 13.32 36.91 -33.05
CA GLU A 287 12.63 36.97 -31.77
C GLU A 287 13.42 36.27 -30.67
N MET A 288 14.01 35.10 -30.98
CA MET A 288 14.86 34.37 -30.02
C MET A 288 16.11 35.19 -29.68
N ARG A 289 16.74 35.87 -30.65
CA ARG A 289 17.90 36.75 -30.38
C ARG A 289 17.53 37.94 -29.50
N GLU A 290 16.38 38.59 -29.77
CA GLU A 290 15.94 39.73 -28.96
C GLU A 290 15.64 39.29 -27.51
N LYS A 291 14.96 38.15 -27.30
CA LYS A 291 14.74 37.56 -25.97
C LYS A 291 16.06 37.22 -25.28
N ALA A 292 17.03 36.68 -26.01
CA ALA A 292 18.35 36.35 -25.50
C ALA A 292 19.10 37.56 -24.96
N LYS A 293 19.02 38.70 -25.64
CA LYS A 293 19.66 39.96 -25.19
C LYS A 293 19.11 40.49 -23.89
N GLN A 294 17.83 40.17 -23.58
CA GLN A 294 17.16 40.60 -22.35
C GLN A 294 17.38 39.67 -21.19
N LYS A 295 17.94 38.46 -21.42
CA LYS A 295 18.14 37.44 -20.38
C LYS A 295 19.41 37.69 -19.59
N ASN A 296 19.31 37.50 -18.26
CA ASN A 296 20.43 37.56 -17.34
C ASN A 296 20.98 36.15 -17.08
N TRP A 297 21.66 35.56 -18.03
CA TRP A 297 22.23 34.23 -17.95
C TRP A 297 23.75 34.21 -17.75
N PRO A 298 24.34 33.07 -17.30
CA PRO A 298 25.77 32.86 -17.21
C PRO A 298 26.41 33.01 -18.60
N LYS A 299 27.67 33.48 -18.61
CA LYS A 299 28.40 33.72 -19.86
C LYS A 299 28.51 32.44 -20.72
N GLU A 300 28.74 31.32 -20.10
CA GLU A 300 28.85 29.99 -20.75
C GLU A 300 27.55 29.57 -21.43
N VAL A 301 26.41 29.86 -20.81
CA VAL A 301 25.08 29.57 -21.37
C VAL A 301 24.77 30.51 -22.54
N ALA A 302 25.15 31.76 -22.45
CA ALA A 302 25.02 32.72 -23.55
C ALA A 302 25.82 32.28 -24.79
N GLU A 303 27.06 31.85 -24.57
CA GLU A 303 27.92 31.33 -25.65
C GLU A 303 27.35 30.03 -26.27
N LEU A 304 26.84 29.14 -25.40
CA LEU A 304 26.16 27.89 -25.82
C LEU A 304 24.92 28.22 -26.67
N PHE A 305 24.07 29.13 -26.19
CA PHE A 305 22.86 29.53 -26.89
C PHE A 305 23.17 30.08 -28.30
N GLU A 306 24.15 31.00 -28.40
CA GLU A 306 24.53 31.58 -29.69
C GLU A 306 25.09 30.51 -30.65
N LYS A 307 25.91 29.60 -30.15
CA LYS A 307 26.43 28.47 -30.94
C LYS A 307 25.32 27.56 -31.46
N GLU A 308 24.36 27.21 -30.60
CA GLU A 308 23.24 26.34 -30.98
C GLU A 308 22.23 27.08 -31.89
N LEU A 309 22.08 28.40 -31.76
CA LEU A 309 21.29 29.23 -32.67
C LEU A 309 21.92 29.28 -34.08
N GLN A 310 23.25 29.46 -34.16
CA GLN A 310 23.98 29.41 -35.46
C GLN A 310 23.89 28.03 -36.14
N LYS A 311 23.74 26.92 -35.34
CA LYS A 311 23.45 25.62 -35.92
C LYS A 311 22.03 25.57 -36.49
N LEU A 312 21.05 26.12 -35.79
CA LEU A 312 19.66 26.15 -36.21
C LEU A 312 19.49 26.90 -37.52
N GLU A 313 20.21 28.04 -37.72
CA GLU A 313 20.23 28.83 -38.98
C GLU A 313 20.69 28.03 -40.21
N ARG A 314 21.52 27.00 -39.99
CA ARG A 314 22.05 26.14 -41.06
C ARG A 314 21.19 24.91 -41.33
N LEU A 315 20.24 24.62 -40.46
CA LEU A 315 19.36 23.46 -40.57
C LEU A 315 18.17 23.79 -41.47
N ASN A 316 17.79 22.83 -42.31
CA ASN A 316 16.58 22.96 -43.13
C ASN A 316 15.34 22.82 -42.20
N PRO A 317 14.40 23.81 -42.21
CA PRO A 317 13.20 23.76 -41.37
C PRO A 317 12.31 22.51 -41.55
N ALA A 318 12.41 21.83 -42.70
CA ALA A 318 11.64 20.60 -42.98
C ALA A 318 12.16 19.35 -42.31
N VAL A 319 13.32 19.37 -41.64
CA VAL A 319 13.94 18.21 -41.00
C VAL A 319 13.52 18.14 -39.52
N ALA A 320 13.24 16.93 -39.00
CA ALA A 320 12.84 16.73 -37.61
C ALA A 320 13.83 17.30 -36.58
N GLU A 321 15.11 17.32 -36.90
CA GLU A 321 16.16 17.93 -36.08
C GLU A 321 15.95 19.42 -35.82
N TYR A 322 15.34 20.16 -36.76
CA TYR A 322 15.03 21.59 -36.62
C TYR A 322 14.09 21.81 -35.43
N SER A 323 12.99 21.06 -35.35
CA SER A 323 12.00 21.20 -34.27
C SER A 323 12.58 20.83 -32.89
N VAL A 324 13.46 19.83 -32.82
CA VAL A 324 14.19 19.48 -31.61
C VAL A 324 15.11 20.60 -31.15
N GLN A 325 15.81 21.23 -32.12
CA GLN A 325 16.72 22.31 -31.81
C GLN A 325 16.00 23.59 -31.38
N VAL A 326 14.87 23.92 -32.03
CA VAL A 326 13.98 25.03 -31.61
C VAL A 326 13.49 24.82 -30.18
N THR A 327 12.98 23.63 -29.88
CA THR A 327 12.49 23.30 -28.53
C THR A 327 13.58 23.43 -27.45
N TYR A 328 14.81 23.04 -27.81
CA TYR A 328 15.96 23.20 -26.93
C TYR A 328 16.32 24.65 -26.66
N LEU A 329 16.41 25.48 -27.71
CA LEU A 329 16.69 26.91 -27.57
C LEU A 329 15.58 27.64 -26.82
N GLN A 330 14.32 27.27 -27.04
CA GLN A 330 13.18 27.79 -26.27
C GLN A 330 13.31 27.45 -24.81
N LEU A 331 13.72 26.20 -24.48
CA LEU A 331 13.95 25.80 -23.06
C LEU A 331 15.06 26.65 -22.43
N LEU A 332 16.18 26.89 -23.12
CA LEU A 332 17.25 27.75 -22.60
C LEU A 332 16.76 29.18 -22.31
N LEU A 333 15.90 29.74 -23.19
CA LEU A 333 15.27 31.04 -23.00
C LEU A 333 14.25 31.09 -21.86
N GLU A 334 13.51 30.03 -21.67
CA GLU A 334 12.47 29.96 -20.62
C GLU A 334 13.02 29.73 -19.23
N LEU A 335 14.20 29.10 -19.09
CA LEU A 335 14.83 28.88 -17.81
C LEU A 335 15.24 30.21 -17.15
N PRO A 336 15.00 30.33 -15.82
CA PRO A 336 15.25 31.57 -15.06
C PRO A 336 16.69 31.66 -14.51
N TRP A 337 17.69 31.31 -15.26
CA TRP A 337 19.12 31.18 -14.89
C TRP A 337 19.59 31.96 -13.65
N ASN A 338 19.56 33.31 -13.69
CA ASN A 338 19.95 34.18 -12.56
C ASN A 338 18.77 34.99 -12.02
N ASP A 339 17.57 34.74 -12.50
CA ASP A 339 16.37 35.44 -12.08
C ASP A 339 15.88 34.89 -10.73
N CYS A 340 16.13 35.63 -9.66
CA CYS A 340 15.74 35.24 -8.31
C CYS A 340 14.63 36.12 -7.74
N THR A 341 13.74 35.55 -6.98
CA THR A 341 12.79 36.31 -6.13
C THR A 341 13.53 36.90 -4.95
N LYS A 342 13.04 38.04 -4.45
CA LYS A 342 13.59 38.69 -3.25
C LYS A 342 13.14 37.92 -2.01
N ASP A 343 14.07 37.44 -1.20
CA ASP A 343 13.76 36.71 0.02
C ASP A 343 13.23 37.64 1.12
N ASN A 344 12.12 37.23 1.72
CA ASN A 344 11.64 37.81 2.95
C ASN A 344 12.15 36.96 4.15
N LEU A 345 13.16 37.46 4.83
CA LEU A 345 13.80 36.78 5.97
C LEU A 345 13.34 37.39 7.31
N ASP A 346 12.10 37.89 7.36
CA ASP A 346 11.48 38.30 8.61
C ASP A 346 10.89 37.10 9.38
N LEU A 347 11.60 36.66 10.42
CA LEU A 347 11.20 35.50 11.22
C LEU A 347 9.86 35.67 11.93
N LYS A 348 9.45 36.94 12.23
CA LYS A 348 8.14 37.18 12.85
C LYS A 348 7.02 36.93 11.85
N GLN A 349 7.17 37.49 10.64
CA GLN A 349 6.20 37.24 9.57
C GLN A 349 6.18 35.76 9.16
N ALA A 350 7.35 35.10 9.14
CA ALA A 350 7.43 33.66 8.88
C ALA A 350 6.65 32.86 9.94
N ARG A 351 6.78 33.24 11.24
CA ARG A 351 6.00 32.63 12.32
C ARG A 351 4.50 32.83 12.14
N GLU A 352 4.08 34.06 11.87
CA GLU A 352 2.68 34.40 11.65
C GLU A 352 2.08 33.61 10.46
N GLN A 353 2.84 33.48 9.37
CA GLN A 353 2.39 32.69 8.21
C GLN A 353 2.25 31.20 8.54
N LEU A 354 3.21 30.62 9.26
CA LEU A 354 3.13 29.22 9.71
C LEU A 354 1.98 28.98 10.69
N ASP A 355 1.72 29.93 11.59
CA ASP A 355 0.62 29.87 12.57
C ASP A 355 -0.74 30.04 11.89
N HIS A 356 -0.83 30.88 10.88
CA HIS A 356 -2.03 31.06 10.06
C HIS A 356 -2.38 29.79 9.27
N ASP A 357 -1.39 29.13 8.67
CA ASP A 357 -1.61 28.01 7.76
C ASP A 357 -1.72 26.65 8.49
N HIS A 358 -1.13 26.52 9.67
CA HIS A 358 -1.02 25.25 10.40
C HIS A 358 -1.36 25.43 11.88
N PHE A 359 -2.31 24.64 12.35
CA PHE A 359 -2.64 24.58 13.77
C PHE A 359 -1.68 23.66 14.52
N GLY A 360 -1.20 24.08 15.70
CA GLY A 360 -0.28 23.28 16.52
C GLY A 360 1.11 23.14 15.89
N LEU A 361 1.77 21.99 16.08
CA LEU A 361 3.10 21.66 15.53
C LEU A 361 4.21 22.63 15.97
N GLU A 362 4.17 23.10 17.23
CA GLU A 362 5.07 24.17 17.74
C GLU A 362 6.56 23.82 17.56
N GLU A 363 6.96 22.58 17.89
CA GLU A 363 8.35 22.13 17.74
C GLU A 363 8.78 22.12 16.27
N VAL A 364 7.89 21.67 15.38
CA VAL A 364 8.18 21.64 13.94
C VAL A 364 8.35 23.05 13.39
N LYS A 365 7.45 23.97 13.78
CA LYS A 365 7.55 25.39 13.42
C LYS A 365 8.82 26.03 13.94
N GLU A 366 9.19 25.74 15.18
CA GLU A 366 10.41 26.26 15.78
C GLU A 366 11.66 25.77 15.02
N ARG A 367 11.73 24.48 14.70
CA ARG A 367 12.81 23.91 13.89
C ARG A 367 12.90 24.56 12.50
N LEU A 368 11.75 24.79 11.86
CA LEU A 368 11.71 25.51 10.58
C LEU A 368 12.22 26.93 10.71
N LEU A 369 11.83 27.65 11.77
CA LEU A 369 12.30 29.01 12.03
C LEU A 369 13.79 29.07 12.39
N GLU A 370 14.32 28.10 13.14
CA GLU A 370 15.76 27.95 13.39
C GLU A 370 16.54 27.81 12.08
N HIS A 371 16.05 26.94 11.17
CA HIS A 371 16.66 26.76 9.85
C HIS A 371 16.63 28.06 9.01
N LEU A 372 15.49 28.76 8.99
CA LEU A 372 15.38 30.06 8.33
C LEU A 372 16.27 31.13 8.96
N ALA A 373 16.49 31.09 10.28
CA ALA A 373 17.41 31.98 10.98
C ALA A 373 18.87 31.74 10.57
N VAL A 374 19.26 30.47 10.40
CA VAL A 374 20.59 30.11 9.88
C VAL A 374 20.79 30.64 8.47
N ILE A 375 19.82 30.46 7.59
CA ILE A 375 19.86 31.02 6.22
C ILE A 375 20.01 32.55 6.25
N LYS A 376 19.28 33.23 7.15
CA LYS A 376 19.35 34.69 7.32
C LYS A 376 20.73 35.15 7.74
N LEU A 377 21.35 34.44 8.69
CA LEU A 377 22.65 34.84 9.27
C LEU A 377 23.84 34.49 8.36
N LYS A 378 23.77 33.32 7.72
CA LYS A 378 24.85 32.80 6.87
C LYS A 378 24.81 33.38 5.45
N GLY A 379 23.61 33.70 4.95
CA GLY A 379 23.42 34.22 3.61
C GLY A 379 23.60 33.18 2.50
N ASP A 380 23.79 31.92 2.85
CA ASP A 380 23.86 30.80 1.91
C ASP A 380 22.95 29.63 2.36
N LEU A 381 22.65 28.70 1.44
CA LEU A 381 21.84 27.52 1.66
C LEU A 381 22.67 26.25 1.93
N LYS A 382 23.96 26.41 2.29
CA LYS A 382 24.83 25.28 2.63
C LYS A 382 24.50 24.67 4.00
N SER A 383 23.23 24.40 4.24
CA SER A 383 22.72 23.72 5.43
C SER A 383 22.18 22.34 5.03
N PRO A 384 22.11 21.38 5.96
CA PRO A 384 21.44 20.12 5.71
C PRO A 384 20.02 20.35 5.19
N ILE A 385 19.56 19.48 4.31
CA ILE A 385 18.23 19.59 3.74
C ILE A 385 17.21 19.11 4.76
N LEU A 386 16.13 19.87 4.90
CA LEU A 386 15.06 19.48 5.81
C LEU A 386 14.27 18.28 5.24
N CYS A 387 14.10 17.23 6.03
CA CYS A 387 13.21 16.12 5.73
C CYS A 387 12.08 16.06 6.75
N LEU A 388 10.88 16.37 6.29
CA LEU A 388 9.65 16.30 7.08
C LEU A 388 9.12 14.86 7.01
N TYR A 389 9.21 14.10 8.10
CA TYR A 389 8.73 12.73 8.12
C TYR A 389 7.61 12.52 9.14
N GLY A 390 6.74 11.55 8.87
CA GLY A 390 5.62 11.22 9.75
C GLY A 390 4.45 10.61 8.97
N PRO A 391 3.35 10.29 9.64
CA PRO A 391 2.23 9.59 9.02
C PRO A 391 1.60 10.38 7.87
N PRO A 392 0.86 9.71 6.96
CA PRO A 392 0.21 10.39 5.86
C PRO A 392 -0.90 11.35 6.35
N GLY A 393 -1.05 12.48 5.65
CA GLY A 393 -2.13 13.44 5.91
C GLY A 393 -1.89 14.41 7.06
N VAL A 394 -0.68 14.49 7.63
CA VAL A 394 -0.33 15.46 8.69
C VAL A 394 0.12 16.83 8.16
N GLY A 395 0.13 17.05 6.85
CA GLY A 395 0.42 18.36 6.27
C GLY A 395 1.87 18.59 5.87
N LYS A 396 2.70 17.55 5.70
CA LYS A 396 4.12 17.67 5.31
C LYS A 396 4.32 18.58 4.08
N THR A 397 3.62 18.29 3.00
CA THR A 397 3.72 19.05 1.73
C THR A 397 3.16 20.48 1.87
N SER A 398 2.12 20.70 2.70
CA SER A 398 1.59 22.04 2.95
C SER A 398 2.53 22.89 3.80
N LEU A 399 3.25 22.31 4.77
CA LEU A 399 4.28 23.02 5.53
C LEU A 399 5.36 23.59 4.62
N GLY A 400 5.85 22.82 3.65
CA GLY A 400 6.81 23.32 2.69
C GLY A 400 6.26 24.44 1.79
N LYS A 401 4.96 24.39 1.45
CA LYS A 401 4.30 25.48 0.73
C LYS A 401 4.24 26.75 1.59
N SER A 402 3.98 26.61 2.89
CA SER A 402 3.94 27.75 3.81
C SER A 402 5.32 28.34 4.05
N VAL A 403 6.38 27.53 4.06
CA VAL A 403 7.77 28.01 4.07
C VAL A 403 8.07 28.83 2.82
N ALA A 404 7.66 28.37 1.63
CA ALA A 404 7.82 29.13 0.41
C ALA A 404 7.08 30.47 0.46
N ALA A 405 5.85 30.50 0.96
CA ALA A 405 5.06 31.72 1.13
C ALA A 405 5.72 32.68 2.13
N ALA A 406 6.22 32.15 3.26
CA ALA A 406 6.91 32.96 4.29
C ALA A 406 8.19 33.62 3.74
N LEU A 407 8.94 32.92 2.89
CA LEU A 407 10.14 33.44 2.23
C LEU A 407 9.84 34.34 1.02
N GLY A 408 8.58 34.40 0.54
CA GLY A 408 8.23 35.08 -0.71
C GLY A 408 8.77 34.39 -1.97
N ARG A 409 9.15 33.11 -1.86
CA ARG A 409 9.69 32.31 -2.95
C ARG A 409 8.59 31.58 -3.72
N LYS A 410 8.86 31.26 -4.98
CA LYS A 410 8.00 30.38 -5.77
C LYS A 410 8.07 28.95 -5.23
N PHE A 411 6.99 28.21 -5.40
CA PHE A 411 6.82 26.86 -4.89
C PHE A 411 6.79 25.84 -6.02
N GLY A 412 7.61 24.79 -5.92
CA GLY A 412 7.60 23.63 -6.80
C GLY A 412 7.39 22.34 -6.02
N ARG A 413 6.78 21.33 -6.64
CA ARG A 413 6.63 19.98 -6.07
C ARG A 413 7.06 18.94 -7.11
N ILE A 414 7.87 18.00 -6.67
CA ILE A 414 8.29 16.82 -7.44
C ILE A 414 7.85 15.60 -6.63
N ALA A 415 6.91 14.83 -7.16
CA ALA A 415 6.55 13.54 -6.58
C ALA A 415 7.58 12.49 -7.01
N LEU A 416 8.23 11.88 -6.04
CA LEU A 416 9.26 10.86 -6.25
C LEU A 416 8.69 9.43 -6.15
N GLY A 417 7.43 9.31 -5.72
CA GLY A 417 6.75 8.03 -5.63
C GLY A 417 6.64 7.34 -6.99
N GLY A 418 7.17 6.11 -7.06
CA GLY A 418 7.14 5.33 -8.28
C GLY A 418 8.19 5.69 -9.33
N LEU A 419 9.19 6.50 -8.97
CA LEU A 419 10.34 6.73 -9.84
C LEU A 419 11.27 5.51 -9.84
N HIS A 420 11.62 5.06 -11.05
CA HIS A 420 12.49 3.91 -11.25
C HIS A 420 13.67 4.20 -12.17
N ASP A 421 13.70 5.37 -12.83
CA ASP A 421 14.72 5.76 -13.80
C ASP A 421 15.41 7.05 -13.36
N GLU A 422 16.74 7.02 -13.33
CA GLU A 422 17.59 8.19 -13.07
C GLU A 422 17.35 9.31 -14.07
N ALA A 423 17.03 8.97 -15.32
CA ALA A 423 16.78 9.93 -16.39
C ALA A 423 15.56 10.84 -16.11
N GLU A 424 14.64 10.43 -15.24
CA GLU A 424 13.54 11.32 -14.83
C GLU A 424 14.04 12.51 -14.00
N ILE A 425 15.18 12.38 -13.30
CA ILE A 425 15.77 13.46 -12.50
C ILE A 425 16.77 14.26 -13.32
N ARG A 426 17.66 13.55 -14.03
CA ARG A 426 18.76 14.15 -14.82
C ARG A 426 18.42 14.44 -16.28
N GLY A 427 17.21 14.09 -16.74
CA GLY A 427 16.83 14.24 -18.14
C GLY A 427 17.39 13.15 -19.06
N HIS A 428 16.82 13.03 -20.24
CA HIS A 428 17.27 12.12 -21.30
C HIS A 428 18.24 12.85 -22.24
N ARG A 429 19.19 12.12 -22.79
CA ARG A 429 20.08 12.71 -23.81
C ARG A 429 19.26 13.20 -25.02
N ARG A 430 19.51 14.44 -25.45
CA ARG A 430 18.79 15.14 -26.53
C ARG A 430 18.74 14.39 -27.87
N THR A 431 19.64 13.44 -28.08
CA THR A 431 19.71 12.63 -29.31
C THR A 431 18.59 11.59 -29.44
N TYR A 432 17.84 11.32 -28.39
CA TYR A 432 16.73 10.37 -28.44
C TYR A 432 15.42 11.04 -28.83
N ILE A 433 14.62 10.38 -29.66
CA ILE A 433 13.26 10.86 -30.00
C ILE A 433 12.40 10.83 -28.73
N GLY A 434 11.79 11.97 -28.40
CA GLY A 434 10.99 12.10 -27.17
C GLY A 434 11.81 12.43 -25.91
N ALA A 435 13.10 12.77 -26.05
CA ALA A 435 13.91 13.24 -24.93
C ALA A 435 13.29 14.45 -24.23
N MET A 436 13.34 14.46 -22.90
CA MET A 436 12.84 15.56 -22.08
C MET A 436 13.87 15.94 -21.02
N PRO A 437 13.88 17.22 -20.58
CA PRO A 437 14.70 17.63 -19.43
C PRO A 437 14.21 16.95 -18.16
N GLY A 438 15.09 16.84 -17.18
CA GLY A 438 14.78 16.25 -15.87
C GLY A 438 13.69 17.02 -15.13
N ARG A 439 12.99 16.36 -14.23
CA ARG A 439 11.89 16.94 -13.42
C ARG A 439 12.30 18.17 -12.62
N ILE A 440 13.58 18.25 -12.22
CA ILE A 440 14.12 19.41 -11.49
C ILE A 440 14.12 20.64 -12.41
N VAL A 441 14.72 20.52 -13.57
CA VAL A 441 14.77 21.59 -14.58
C VAL A 441 13.37 22.01 -15.03
N GLN A 442 12.49 21.04 -15.29
CA GLN A 442 11.10 21.33 -15.64
C GLN A 442 10.36 22.08 -14.51
N THR A 443 10.64 21.75 -13.25
CA THR A 443 10.00 22.41 -12.11
C THR A 443 10.52 23.82 -11.94
N ILE A 444 11.81 24.06 -12.10
CA ILE A 444 12.43 25.39 -12.08
C ILE A 444 11.85 26.26 -13.21
N LYS A 445 11.75 25.73 -14.43
CA LYS A 445 11.08 26.39 -15.57
C LYS A 445 9.66 26.84 -15.18
N ARG A 446 8.84 25.92 -14.60
CA ARG A 446 7.48 26.23 -14.16
C ARG A 446 7.42 27.29 -13.07
N CYS A 447 8.38 27.30 -12.15
CA CYS A 447 8.48 28.30 -11.10
C CYS A 447 8.87 29.68 -11.63
N GLY A 448 9.60 29.77 -12.73
CA GLY A 448 10.06 31.02 -13.32
C GLY A 448 11.02 31.79 -12.41
N SER A 449 11.72 31.12 -11.53
CA SER A 449 12.73 31.67 -10.60
C SER A 449 13.79 30.63 -10.31
N SER A 450 15.06 31.07 -10.16
CA SER A 450 16.22 30.22 -9.83
C SER A 450 16.34 29.88 -8.36
N ASN A 451 15.57 30.53 -7.50
CA ASN A 451 15.58 30.29 -6.04
C ASN A 451 14.22 29.80 -5.50
N PRO A 452 13.52 28.86 -6.15
CA PRO A 452 12.26 28.36 -5.63
C PRO A 452 12.48 27.51 -4.37
N VAL A 453 11.38 27.23 -3.66
CA VAL A 453 11.31 26.13 -2.70
C VAL A 453 10.75 24.92 -3.44
N ILE A 454 11.51 23.84 -3.50
CA ILE A 454 11.09 22.60 -4.16
C ILE A 454 10.89 21.51 -3.13
N ILE A 455 9.68 20.95 -3.09
CA ILE A 455 9.40 19.77 -2.30
C ILE A 455 9.68 18.52 -3.11
N LEU A 456 10.49 17.64 -2.51
CA LEU A 456 10.74 16.28 -2.93
C LEU A 456 9.83 15.35 -2.13
N ASP A 457 8.67 15.02 -2.71
CA ASP A 457 7.61 14.32 -1.98
C ASP A 457 7.77 12.81 -2.08
N GLU A 458 7.62 12.11 -0.94
CA GLU A 458 7.70 10.66 -0.81
C GLU A 458 9.07 10.07 -1.20
N VAL A 459 10.17 10.61 -0.64
CA VAL A 459 11.55 10.11 -0.87
C VAL A 459 11.77 8.67 -0.37
N ASP A 460 10.92 8.19 0.54
CA ASP A 460 10.91 6.84 1.07
C ASP A 460 10.31 5.78 0.14
N THR A 461 9.74 6.20 -0.99
CA THR A 461 9.12 5.29 -1.98
C THR A 461 9.96 5.12 -3.24
N ILE A 462 11.16 5.69 -3.26
CA ILE A 462 12.12 5.50 -4.35
C ILE A 462 12.64 4.07 -4.32
N SER A 463 12.59 3.39 -5.45
CA SER A 463 13.11 2.04 -5.59
C SER A 463 14.23 1.96 -6.63
N VAL A 464 15.22 1.12 -6.34
CA VAL A 464 16.30 0.82 -7.28
C VAL A 464 15.76 -0.16 -8.34
N SER A 465 16.04 0.12 -9.61
CA SER A 465 15.65 -0.73 -10.73
C SER A 465 16.82 -1.05 -11.64
N ASN A 466 16.63 -1.97 -12.58
CA ASN A 466 17.63 -2.28 -13.61
C ASN A 466 17.90 -1.11 -14.58
N HIS A 467 17.13 -0.05 -14.53
CA HIS A 467 17.27 1.14 -15.38
C HIS A 467 17.99 2.31 -14.71
N GLY A 468 18.50 2.12 -13.50
CA GLY A 468 19.25 3.14 -12.77
C GLY A 468 18.82 3.28 -11.31
N ASP A 469 19.54 4.12 -10.58
CA ASP A 469 19.25 4.47 -9.20
C ASP A 469 18.92 5.97 -9.09
N PRO A 470 17.65 6.34 -9.01
CA PRO A 470 17.25 7.74 -8.82
C PRO A 470 17.82 8.37 -7.54
N SER A 471 18.13 7.54 -6.52
CA SER A 471 18.75 8.02 -5.28
C SER A 471 20.13 8.60 -5.52
N SER A 472 20.89 8.03 -6.45
CA SER A 472 22.23 8.52 -6.82
C SER A 472 22.15 9.90 -7.49
N ALA A 473 21.17 10.14 -8.37
CA ALA A 473 20.95 11.45 -8.96
C ALA A 473 20.52 12.49 -7.91
N LEU A 474 19.71 12.09 -6.94
CA LEU A 474 19.30 12.97 -5.84
C LEU A 474 20.47 13.31 -4.90
N LEU A 475 21.43 12.42 -4.71
CA LEU A 475 22.62 12.71 -3.90
C LEU A 475 23.40 13.91 -4.46
N GLU A 476 23.56 14.02 -5.78
CA GLU A 476 24.18 15.18 -6.44
C GLU A 476 23.35 16.45 -6.25
N VAL A 477 22.05 16.36 -6.43
CA VAL A 477 21.14 17.51 -6.26
C VAL A 477 21.12 18.04 -4.84
N LEU A 478 21.20 17.16 -3.86
CA LEU A 478 21.07 17.47 -2.45
C LEU A 478 22.42 17.74 -1.76
N ASP A 479 23.53 17.53 -2.43
CA ASP A 479 24.86 17.83 -1.91
C ASP A 479 25.23 19.32 -2.19
N PRO A 480 25.38 20.16 -1.15
CA PRO A 480 25.72 21.57 -1.36
C PRO A 480 27.07 21.80 -2.04
N GLU A 481 27.95 20.80 -2.08
CA GLU A 481 29.24 20.89 -2.77
C GLU A 481 29.14 20.59 -4.28
N GLN A 482 28.14 19.78 -4.69
CA GLN A 482 27.93 19.32 -6.06
C GLN A 482 26.78 20.04 -6.78
N ASN A 483 25.80 20.55 -6.06
CA ASN A 483 24.58 21.11 -6.63
C ASN A 483 24.79 22.43 -7.39
N THR A 484 25.94 23.07 -7.24
CA THR A 484 26.33 24.26 -8.04
C THR A 484 26.59 23.92 -9.49
N THR A 485 26.95 22.69 -9.79
CA THR A 485 27.31 22.17 -11.12
C THR A 485 26.41 21.02 -11.53
N PHE A 486 25.13 21.09 -11.18
CA PHE A 486 24.18 20.03 -11.55
C PHE A 486 24.06 19.91 -13.07
N HIS A 487 24.31 18.71 -13.57
CA HIS A 487 24.27 18.42 -15.00
C HIS A 487 22.97 17.70 -15.39
N ASP A 488 22.15 18.34 -16.21
CA ASP A 488 20.99 17.72 -16.84
C ASP A 488 21.36 17.25 -18.25
N ASN A 489 21.13 15.98 -18.57
CA ASN A 489 21.52 15.38 -19.84
C ASN A 489 20.81 15.98 -21.07
N TYR A 490 19.63 16.59 -20.88
CA TYR A 490 18.93 17.27 -21.96
C TYR A 490 19.49 18.67 -22.20
N LEU A 491 19.77 19.41 -21.11
CA LEU A 491 20.38 20.74 -21.22
C LEU A 491 21.82 20.67 -21.75
N ASP A 492 22.53 19.58 -21.46
CA ASP A 492 23.94 19.37 -21.82
C ASP A 492 24.83 20.54 -21.34
N THR A 493 24.46 21.14 -20.20
CA THR A 493 25.19 22.23 -19.54
C THR A 493 24.86 22.19 -18.04
N GLU A 494 25.72 22.82 -17.24
CA GLU A 494 25.54 22.91 -15.80
C GLU A 494 24.46 23.93 -15.43
N TYR A 495 23.67 23.61 -14.39
CA TYR A 495 22.70 24.49 -13.79
C TYR A 495 22.95 24.63 -12.29
N ASP A 496 23.08 25.88 -11.83
CA ASP A 496 23.31 26.16 -10.41
C ASP A 496 22.04 26.01 -9.59
N LEU A 497 21.97 24.93 -8.80
CA LEU A 497 20.89 24.64 -7.86
C LEU A 497 21.16 25.16 -6.44
N SER A 498 22.29 25.81 -6.17
CA SER A 498 22.70 26.25 -4.82
C SER A 498 21.73 27.25 -4.19
N LYS A 499 20.94 27.95 -4.98
CA LYS A 499 19.92 28.92 -4.54
C LYS A 499 18.53 28.27 -4.31
N VAL A 500 18.33 27.02 -4.70
CA VAL A 500 17.07 26.28 -4.52
C VAL A 500 17.00 25.76 -3.09
N LEU A 501 15.91 26.01 -2.42
CA LEU A 501 15.64 25.38 -1.11
C LEU A 501 14.89 24.08 -1.33
N PHE A 502 15.56 22.95 -1.10
CA PHE A 502 14.93 21.65 -1.15
C PHE A 502 14.36 21.25 0.21
N ILE A 503 13.15 20.72 0.24
CA ILE A 503 12.53 20.13 1.42
C ILE A 503 12.03 18.74 1.02
N ALA A 504 12.54 17.70 1.67
CA ALA A 504 12.10 16.34 1.44
C ALA A 504 10.88 15.99 2.33
N THR A 505 10.03 15.07 1.87
CA THR A 505 8.99 14.47 2.71
C THR A 505 9.09 12.95 2.67
N ALA A 506 8.79 12.30 3.79
CA ALA A 506 8.75 10.84 3.91
C ALA A 506 7.63 10.39 4.83
N ASN A 507 7.12 9.19 4.62
CA ASN A 507 6.20 8.55 5.57
C ASN A 507 6.96 7.63 6.54
N ASN A 508 7.98 6.92 6.05
CA ASN A 508 8.78 6.00 6.84
C ASN A 508 10.28 6.26 6.66
N VAL A 509 10.96 6.64 7.74
CA VAL A 509 12.41 6.91 7.74
C VAL A 509 13.24 5.66 7.40
N GLY A 510 12.76 4.48 7.79
CA GLY A 510 13.47 3.22 7.55
C GLY A 510 13.63 2.86 6.07
N ASN A 511 12.74 3.39 5.21
CA ASN A 511 12.77 3.13 3.77
C ASN A 511 13.61 4.14 2.99
N ILE A 512 14.09 5.22 3.63
CA ILE A 512 14.97 6.19 2.98
C ILE A 512 16.36 5.58 2.80
N ASN A 513 16.93 5.76 1.61
CA ASN A 513 18.32 5.37 1.37
C ASN A 513 19.25 6.00 2.44
N PRO A 514 20.09 5.21 3.14
CA PRO A 514 20.96 5.71 4.20
C PRO A 514 21.84 6.90 3.78
N ALA A 515 22.38 6.88 2.57
CA ALA A 515 23.22 7.95 2.05
C ALA A 515 22.46 9.28 1.87
N LEU A 516 21.18 9.21 1.47
CA LEU A 516 20.31 10.39 1.42
C LEU A 516 19.95 10.89 2.82
N ARG A 517 19.63 9.97 3.73
CA ARG A 517 19.26 10.30 5.10
C ARG A 517 20.36 11.03 5.85
N ASP A 518 21.62 10.64 5.65
CA ASP A 518 22.78 11.27 6.31
C ASP A 518 23.01 12.74 5.87
N ARG A 519 22.41 13.15 4.74
CA ARG A 519 22.44 14.54 4.24
C ARG A 519 21.24 15.38 4.66
N MET A 520 20.30 14.78 5.38
CA MET A 520 19.04 15.41 5.74
C MET A 520 18.92 15.65 7.23
N GLU A 521 18.43 16.81 7.61
CA GLU A 521 17.95 17.07 8.96
C GLU A 521 16.51 16.54 9.10
N MET A 522 16.35 15.53 9.94
CA MET A 522 15.10 14.81 10.11
C MET A 522 14.19 15.53 11.11
N ILE A 523 13.03 16.01 10.66
CA ILE A 523 12.01 16.66 11.51
C ILE A 523 10.77 15.74 11.56
N ASN A 524 10.48 15.22 12.75
CA ASN A 524 9.31 14.39 12.99
C ASN A 524 8.05 15.24 13.05
N ILE A 525 7.06 14.90 12.23
CA ILE A 525 5.71 15.47 12.31
C ILE A 525 4.79 14.40 12.90
N PRO A 526 4.39 14.52 14.16
CA PRO A 526 3.53 13.54 14.80
C PRO A 526 2.11 13.57 14.20
N GLY A 527 1.35 12.53 14.45
CA GLY A 527 -0.09 12.53 14.18
C GLY A 527 -0.82 13.57 15.04
N TYR A 528 -1.98 14.02 14.57
CA TYR A 528 -2.82 14.95 15.31
C TYR A 528 -3.69 14.21 16.34
N ILE A 529 -3.85 14.79 17.49
CA ILE A 529 -4.82 14.39 18.49
C ILE A 529 -6.24 14.83 18.08
N LEU A 530 -7.25 14.29 18.73
CA LEU A 530 -8.65 14.57 18.40
C LEU A 530 -8.94 16.08 18.45
N GLU A 531 -8.48 16.75 19.51
CA GLU A 531 -8.65 18.17 19.76
C GLU A 531 -8.02 19.01 18.64
N ASP A 532 -6.80 18.66 18.24
CA ASP A 532 -6.11 19.33 17.12
C ASP A 532 -6.86 19.09 15.80
N LYS A 533 -7.34 17.86 15.53
CA LYS A 533 -8.13 17.54 14.33
C LYS A 533 -9.42 18.35 14.27
N ILE A 534 -10.09 18.58 15.40
CA ILE A 534 -11.28 19.41 15.48
C ILE A 534 -10.94 20.86 15.11
N GLN A 535 -9.87 21.42 15.68
CA GLN A 535 -9.44 22.79 15.37
C GLN A 535 -9.03 22.93 13.89
N ILE A 536 -8.24 21.98 13.38
CA ILE A 536 -7.85 21.94 11.96
C ILE A 536 -9.09 21.86 11.05
N ALA A 537 -10.06 21.06 11.42
CA ALA A 537 -11.29 20.92 10.63
C ALA A 537 -12.07 22.24 10.55
N LEU A 538 -12.22 22.93 11.68
CA LEU A 538 -13.01 24.15 11.76
C LEU A 538 -12.30 25.36 11.14
N HIS A 539 -10.98 25.50 11.37
CA HIS A 539 -10.23 26.70 10.96
C HIS A 539 -9.59 26.58 9.57
N HIS A 540 -9.30 25.34 9.10
CA HIS A 540 -8.60 25.16 7.82
C HIS A 540 -9.39 24.34 6.81
N LEU A 541 -9.89 23.14 7.20
CA LEU A 541 -10.54 22.26 6.21
C LEU A 541 -11.92 22.76 5.79
N LEU A 542 -12.75 23.17 6.73
CA LEU A 542 -14.11 23.65 6.43
C LEU A 542 -14.11 24.92 5.57
N PRO A 543 -13.33 25.99 5.87
CA PRO A 543 -13.22 27.14 5.00
C PRO A 543 -12.72 26.78 3.59
N LYS A 544 -11.66 25.98 3.50
CA LYS A 544 -11.13 25.49 2.23
C LYS A 544 -12.19 24.74 1.41
N GLN A 545 -12.99 23.87 2.04
CA GLN A 545 -14.02 23.10 1.34
C GLN A 545 -15.22 23.97 0.95
N ARG A 546 -15.57 24.98 1.75
CA ARG A 546 -16.59 25.98 1.38
C ARG A 546 -16.18 26.73 0.12
N GLU A 547 -14.97 27.25 0.09
CA GLU A 547 -14.41 27.96 -1.06
C GLU A 547 -14.37 27.06 -2.31
N ALA A 548 -13.83 25.84 -2.19
CA ALA A 548 -13.72 24.89 -3.29
C ALA A 548 -15.09 24.47 -3.89
N HIS A 549 -16.16 24.56 -3.13
CA HIS A 549 -17.51 24.18 -3.56
C HIS A 549 -18.45 25.39 -3.75
N GLY A 550 -17.96 26.63 -3.64
CA GLY A 550 -18.74 27.83 -3.82
C GLY A 550 -19.82 28.06 -2.76
N ILE A 551 -19.62 27.57 -1.53
CA ILE A 551 -20.58 27.65 -0.41
C ILE A 551 -20.16 28.80 0.50
N LYS A 552 -21.12 29.63 0.88
CA LYS A 552 -20.89 30.72 1.82
C LYS A 552 -20.75 30.21 3.25
N GLU A 553 -20.09 30.99 4.10
CA GLU A 553 -19.85 30.62 5.49
C GLU A 553 -21.15 30.32 6.27
N GLN A 554 -22.21 31.06 6.00
CA GLN A 554 -23.50 30.91 6.64
C GLN A 554 -24.34 29.72 6.14
N GLU A 555 -23.90 29.03 5.06
CA GLU A 555 -24.67 27.97 4.39
C GLU A 555 -24.25 26.56 4.83
N LEU A 556 -23.07 26.43 5.43
CA LEU A 556 -22.55 25.16 5.95
C LEU A 556 -21.79 25.41 7.26
N ILE A 557 -22.39 25.07 8.38
CA ILE A 557 -21.82 25.21 9.71
C ILE A 557 -21.64 23.83 10.32
N LEU A 558 -20.45 23.55 10.84
CA LEU A 558 -20.15 22.37 11.62
C LEU A 558 -19.75 22.77 13.03
N THR A 559 -20.40 22.18 14.03
CA THR A 559 -20.02 22.38 15.43
C THR A 559 -18.87 21.47 15.82
N PRO A 560 -18.08 21.80 16.86
CA PRO A 560 -17.02 20.92 17.38
C PRO A 560 -17.51 19.49 17.66
N GLN A 561 -18.71 19.35 18.22
CA GLN A 561 -19.33 18.05 18.54
C GLN A 561 -19.62 17.22 17.28
N ILE A 562 -20.08 17.86 16.21
CA ILE A 562 -20.33 17.19 14.94
C ILE A 562 -19.01 16.75 14.29
N VAL A 563 -17.98 17.60 14.34
CA VAL A 563 -16.65 17.24 13.84
C VAL A 563 -16.08 16.07 14.64
N GLU A 564 -16.20 16.08 15.96
CA GLU A 564 -15.81 14.99 16.84
C GLU A 564 -16.51 13.67 16.46
N GLN A 565 -17.83 13.69 16.25
CA GLN A 565 -18.59 12.53 15.78
C GLN A 565 -18.10 12.01 14.42
N ILE A 566 -17.75 12.92 13.49
CA ILE A 566 -17.20 12.53 12.19
C ILE A 566 -15.84 11.86 12.37
N ILE A 567 -14.97 12.41 13.22
CA ILE A 567 -13.65 11.84 13.49
C ILE A 567 -13.79 10.45 14.12
N ALA A 568 -14.58 10.33 15.18
CA ALA A 568 -14.75 9.09 15.92
C ALA A 568 -15.46 7.99 15.11
N GLY A 569 -16.52 8.34 14.36
CA GLY A 569 -17.35 7.37 13.66
C GLY A 569 -16.91 7.03 12.24
N TYR A 570 -16.14 7.89 11.56
CA TYR A 570 -15.87 7.72 10.13
C TYR A 570 -14.39 7.77 9.74
N THR A 571 -13.47 8.14 10.67
CA THR A 571 -12.06 8.23 10.37
C THR A 571 -11.21 7.42 11.36
N ARG A 572 -10.24 6.66 10.85
CA ARG A 572 -9.14 6.06 11.62
C ARG A 572 -7.84 6.42 10.91
N GLU A 573 -7.29 7.60 11.21
CA GLU A 573 -6.06 8.11 10.59
C GLU A 573 -5.29 9.00 11.56
N SER A 574 -3.97 9.03 11.42
CA SER A 574 -3.10 9.92 12.21
C SER A 574 -3.22 11.38 11.77
N GLY A 575 -3.43 11.61 10.48
CA GLY A 575 -3.62 12.93 9.90
C GLY A 575 -5.09 13.34 9.78
N VAL A 576 -5.37 14.18 8.78
CA VAL A 576 -6.71 14.73 8.50
C VAL A 576 -7.15 14.52 7.04
N ARG A 577 -6.52 13.62 6.31
CA ARG A 577 -6.80 13.41 4.87
C ARG A 577 -8.18 12.78 4.63
N SER A 578 -8.57 11.81 5.43
CA SER A 578 -9.90 11.19 5.36
C SER A 578 -10.97 12.17 5.89
N LEU A 579 -10.65 12.91 6.95
CA LEU A 579 -11.51 13.96 7.49
C LEU A 579 -11.80 15.03 6.43
N ASP A 580 -10.79 15.51 5.69
CA ASP A 580 -10.96 16.46 4.57
C ASP A 580 -11.91 15.90 3.50
N LYS A 581 -11.77 14.60 3.14
CA LYS A 581 -12.68 13.92 2.19
C LYS A 581 -14.12 13.84 2.69
N HIS A 582 -14.34 13.60 3.98
CA HIS A 582 -15.66 13.54 4.56
C HIS A 582 -16.31 14.92 4.63
N ILE A 583 -15.57 15.96 5.03
CA ILE A 583 -16.03 17.34 4.98
C ILE A 583 -16.36 17.76 3.53
N ALA A 584 -15.52 17.40 2.57
CA ALA A 584 -15.79 17.63 1.15
C ALA A 584 -17.09 16.94 0.66
N LYS A 585 -17.38 15.72 1.16
CA LYS A 585 -18.63 15.03 0.85
C LYS A 585 -19.86 15.75 1.43
N LEU A 586 -19.74 16.26 2.65
CA LEU A 586 -20.78 17.10 3.27
C LEU A 586 -20.98 18.39 2.48
N ALA A 587 -19.87 19.08 2.09
CA ALA A 587 -19.94 20.29 1.28
C ALA A 587 -20.61 20.03 -0.08
N ARG A 588 -20.25 18.94 -0.79
CA ARG A 588 -20.93 18.58 -2.05
C ARG A 588 -22.43 18.33 -1.87
N SER A 589 -22.83 17.68 -0.79
CA SER A 589 -24.25 17.46 -0.51
C SER A 589 -24.97 18.78 -0.28
N ARG A 590 -24.34 19.71 0.45
CA ARG A 590 -24.88 21.05 0.68
C ARG A 590 -24.94 21.87 -0.62
N ALA A 591 -23.89 21.85 -1.44
CA ALA A 591 -23.88 22.52 -2.74
C ALA A 591 -25.02 22.02 -3.65
N LYS A 592 -25.31 20.69 -3.62
CA LYS A 592 -26.46 20.12 -4.33
C LYS A 592 -27.76 20.70 -3.84
N GLN A 593 -27.99 20.74 -2.52
CA GLN A 593 -29.24 21.33 -1.95
C GLN A 593 -29.41 22.79 -2.34
N ILE A 594 -28.33 23.60 -2.29
CA ILE A 594 -28.35 24.99 -2.70
C ILE A 594 -28.70 25.10 -4.19
N ALA A 595 -28.05 24.32 -5.04
CA ALA A 595 -28.28 24.34 -6.48
C ALA A 595 -29.68 23.84 -6.89
N SER A 596 -30.30 22.98 -6.07
CA SER A 596 -31.67 22.47 -6.28
C SER A 596 -32.73 23.31 -5.58
N GLU A 597 -32.37 24.45 -4.95
CA GLU A 597 -33.25 25.32 -4.19
C GLU A 597 -34.05 24.59 -3.07
N GLU A 598 -33.47 23.51 -2.54
CA GLU A 598 -34.04 22.75 -1.44
C GLU A 598 -33.88 23.49 -0.12
N ALA A 599 -34.88 23.42 0.75
CA ALA A 599 -34.75 23.97 2.10
C ALA A 599 -33.77 23.17 2.95
N PHE A 600 -32.83 23.85 3.60
CA PHE A 600 -31.84 23.22 4.48
C PHE A 600 -31.58 24.05 5.73
N ALA A 601 -31.13 23.40 6.79
CA ALA A 601 -30.59 24.07 7.96
C ALA A 601 -29.11 24.38 7.74
N PRO A 602 -28.62 25.61 8.02
CA PRO A 602 -27.19 25.93 7.85
C PRO A 602 -26.25 25.03 8.68
N GLU A 603 -26.66 24.72 9.90
CA GLU A 603 -25.93 23.82 10.80
C GLU A 603 -26.32 22.37 10.51
N LEU A 604 -25.31 21.53 10.26
CA LEU A 604 -25.51 20.11 10.06
C LEU A 604 -25.66 19.37 11.38
N GLY A 605 -26.81 18.71 11.55
CA GLY A 605 -27.06 17.84 12.70
C GLY A 605 -26.53 16.41 12.50
N ALA A 606 -26.38 15.67 13.58
CA ALA A 606 -25.86 14.27 13.56
C ALA A 606 -26.62 13.33 12.61
N LYS A 607 -27.97 13.42 12.57
CA LYS A 607 -28.81 12.61 11.67
C LYS A 607 -28.58 12.94 10.19
N GLU A 608 -28.31 14.21 9.87
CA GLU A 608 -28.05 14.64 8.51
C GLU A 608 -26.64 14.19 8.06
N VAL A 609 -25.67 14.25 8.96
CA VAL A 609 -24.33 13.69 8.74
C VAL A 609 -24.42 12.19 8.45
N GLU A 610 -25.17 11.43 9.26
CA GLU A 610 -25.38 10.00 9.03
C GLU A 610 -26.09 9.71 7.70
N LYS A 611 -27.06 10.52 7.32
CA LYS A 611 -27.75 10.38 6.02
C LYS A 611 -26.78 10.58 4.84
N ILE A 612 -25.83 11.50 4.96
CA ILE A 612 -24.88 11.84 3.87
C ILE A 612 -23.69 10.88 3.85
N LEU A 613 -23.09 10.60 5.01
CA LEU A 613 -21.89 9.78 5.10
C LEU A 613 -22.20 8.28 5.15
N GLY A 614 -23.39 7.89 5.56
CA GLY A 614 -23.80 6.52 5.88
C GLY A 614 -23.70 6.23 7.38
N LYS A 615 -23.96 5.00 7.79
CA LYS A 615 -23.79 4.60 9.19
C LYS A 615 -22.32 4.70 9.61
N PRO A 616 -22.05 5.08 10.88
CA PRO A 616 -20.69 5.08 11.42
C PRO A 616 -20.00 3.72 11.18
N LYS A 617 -18.78 3.78 10.70
CA LYS A 617 -17.96 2.57 10.44
C LYS A 617 -17.29 2.05 11.69
N PHE A 618 -17.05 2.94 12.64
CA PHE A 618 -16.39 2.65 13.90
C PHE A 618 -17.40 2.93 15.02
N LEU A 619 -17.71 1.92 15.79
CA LEU A 619 -18.53 2.03 16.98
C LEU A 619 -17.59 2.06 18.18
N ASN A 620 -17.73 3.03 19.06
CA ASN A 620 -17.10 2.95 20.37
C ASN A 620 -17.88 1.90 21.17
N GLU A 621 -17.28 0.72 21.37
CA GLU A 621 -17.80 -0.22 22.35
C GLU A 621 -17.53 0.37 23.74
N GLU A 622 -18.55 0.89 24.38
CA GLU A 622 -18.50 1.23 25.81
C GLU A 622 -18.47 -0.08 26.61
N TYR A 623 -17.29 -0.59 26.90
CA TYR A 623 -17.15 -1.55 27.99
C TYR A 623 -17.47 -0.83 29.29
N GLU A 624 -18.31 -1.42 30.15
CA GLU A 624 -18.49 -0.96 31.52
C GLU A 624 -17.13 -0.94 32.23
N VAL A 625 -16.59 0.24 32.45
CA VAL A 625 -15.24 0.46 32.95
C VAL A 625 -15.27 0.27 34.48
N GLY A 626 -14.84 -0.87 34.95
CA GLY A 626 -14.49 -1.09 36.38
C GLY A 626 -15.28 -2.15 37.11
N GLY A 627 -14.71 -2.60 38.20
CA GLY A 627 -15.33 -3.52 39.18
C GLY A 627 -15.41 -4.99 38.79
N ILE A 628 -14.85 -5.40 37.66
CA ILE A 628 -14.82 -6.79 37.21
C ILE A 628 -13.46 -7.41 37.57
N VAL A 629 -13.47 -8.59 38.19
CA VAL A 629 -12.24 -9.35 38.50
C VAL A 629 -11.60 -9.82 37.19
N GLY A 630 -10.30 -9.62 37.04
CA GLY A 630 -9.54 -10.07 35.90
C GLY A 630 -9.60 -9.15 34.66
N VAL A 631 -10.42 -8.09 34.68
CA VAL A 631 -10.50 -7.13 33.58
C VAL A 631 -9.77 -5.84 33.94
N VAL A 632 -8.78 -5.47 33.18
CA VAL A 632 -7.94 -4.28 33.41
C VAL A 632 -7.84 -3.44 32.16
N THR A 633 -7.93 -2.13 32.34
CA THR A 633 -7.78 -1.15 31.28
C THR A 633 -6.31 -0.79 31.09
N GLY A 634 -5.78 -1.10 29.92
CA GLY A 634 -4.49 -0.65 29.46
C GLY A 634 -4.61 0.47 28.43
N LEU A 635 -3.48 1.02 28.04
CA LEU A 635 -3.37 2.08 27.04
C LEU A 635 -2.48 1.62 25.89
N ALA A 636 -3.01 1.67 24.69
CA ALA A 636 -2.28 1.38 23.46
C ALA A 636 -1.94 2.67 22.69
N TRP A 637 -0.85 2.63 21.98
CA TRP A 637 -0.53 3.59 20.94
C TRP A 637 -0.63 2.89 19.57
N THR A 638 -1.25 3.57 18.62
CA THR A 638 -1.36 3.13 17.24
C THR A 638 -0.93 4.25 16.31
N GLU A 639 -0.66 3.94 15.06
CA GLU A 639 -0.36 4.97 14.05
C GLU A 639 -1.47 6.02 13.91
N VAL A 640 -2.68 5.71 14.32
CA VAL A 640 -3.85 6.60 14.24
C VAL A 640 -4.13 7.36 15.55
N GLY A 641 -3.34 7.15 16.59
CA GLY A 641 -3.45 7.82 17.88
C GLY A 641 -3.47 6.84 19.04
N GLY A 642 -3.81 7.35 20.24
CA GLY A 642 -3.99 6.49 21.42
C GLY A 642 -5.34 5.81 21.43
N ASP A 643 -5.37 4.60 21.99
CA ASP A 643 -6.57 3.79 22.14
C ASP A 643 -6.61 3.09 23.52
N ILE A 644 -7.79 2.64 23.93
CA ILE A 644 -7.99 1.85 25.13
C ILE A 644 -7.82 0.38 24.80
N LEU A 645 -7.12 -0.31 25.66
CA LEU A 645 -6.89 -1.74 25.54
C LEU A 645 -7.44 -2.46 26.76
N TYR A 646 -8.42 -3.32 26.59
CA TYR A 646 -8.90 -4.18 27.67
C TYR A 646 -8.10 -5.47 27.69
N ILE A 647 -7.69 -5.89 28.87
CA ILE A 647 -7.05 -7.18 29.12
C ILE A 647 -7.93 -7.96 30.06
N GLU A 648 -8.43 -9.08 29.61
CA GLU A 648 -9.28 -10.00 30.35
C GLU A 648 -8.52 -11.26 30.66
N SER A 649 -8.52 -11.69 31.90
CA SER A 649 -7.96 -12.99 32.32
C SER A 649 -8.95 -13.83 33.10
N VAL A 650 -8.92 -15.13 32.83
CA VAL A 650 -9.82 -16.12 33.42
C VAL A 650 -9.05 -17.38 33.74
N LEU A 651 -9.34 -17.99 34.91
CA LEU A 651 -8.84 -19.30 35.30
C LEU A 651 -9.82 -20.38 34.85
N THR A 652 -9.31 -21.40 34.23
CA THR A 652 -10.05 -22.63 33.91
C THR A 652 -9.35 -23.85 34.51
N PRO A 653 -10.06 -24.90 34.97
CA PRO A 653 -9.41 -26.11 35.43
C PRO A 653 -8.46 -26.69 34.38
N GLY A 654 -7.22 -26.95 34.76
CA GLY A 654 -6.18 -27.30 33.78
C GLY A 654 -4.91 -27.84 34.41
N LYS A 655 -3.77 -27.57 33.79
CA LYS A 655 -2.43 -28.04 34.16
C LYS A 655 -1.38 -26.93 34.21
N GLY A 656 -1.80 -25.70 34.48
CA GLY A 656 -0.90 -24.54 34.58
C GLY A 656 -0.45 -23.95 33.24
N ARG A 657 -1.25 -24.10 32.17
CA ARG A 657 -0.92 -23.54 30.86
C ARG A 657 -1.31 -22.07 30.77
N LEU A 658 -0.47 -21.27 30.10
CA LEU A 658 -0.82 -19.92 29.67
C LEU A 658 -1.35 -19.98 28.25
N SER A 659 -2.56 -19.48 28.04
CA SER A 659 -3.19 -19.33 26.72
C SER A 659 -3.41 -17.86 26.42
N LEU A 660 -2.97 -17.41 25.24
CA LEU A 660 -3.04 -16.02 24.80
C LEU A 660 -3.89 -15.93 23.55
N THR A 661 -4.88 -15.04 23.53
CA THR A 661 -5.79 -14.81 22.41
C THR A 661 -5.99 -13.32 22.16
N GLY A 662 -6.38 -12.91 20.93
CA GLY A 662 -6.63 -11.51 20.56
C GLY A 662 -5.71 -10.95 19.50
N ASN A 663 -5.13 -11.81 18.63
CA ASN A 663 -4.22 -11.41 17.55
C ASN A 663 -2.99 -10.63 18.06
N LEU A 664 -2.29 -11.23 19.03
CA LEU A 664 -1.12 -10.64 19.68
C LEU A 664 0.16 -10.93 18.88
N GLY A 665 0.97 -9.91 18.69
CA GLY A 665 2.33 -10.03 18.14
C GLY A 665 3.30 -10.69 19.15
N ASP A 666 4.51 -10.99 18.70
CA ASP A 666 5.45 -11.77 19.48
C ASP A 666 5.98 -11.02 20.70
N VAL A 667 6.19 -9.71 20.59
CA VAL A 667 6.62 -8.86 21.72
C VAL A 667 5.55 -8.82 22.83
N MET A 668 4.29 -8.75 22.44
CA MET A 668 3.19 -8.73 23.41
C MET A 668 2.98 -10.10 24.08
N LYS A 669 3.20 -11.21 23.35
CA LYS A 669 3.20 -12.58 23.93
C LYS A 669 4.34 -12.77 24.94
N GLU A 670 5.53 -12.26 24.61
CA GLU A 670 6.67 -12.28 25.52
C GLU A 670 6.37 -11.48 26.79
N SER A 671 5.80 -10.27 26.64
CA SER A 671 5.38 -9.44 27.79
C SER A 671 4.37 -10.15 28.68
N ALA A 672 3.39 -10.88 28.10
CA ALA A 672 2.44 -11.68 28.85
C ALA A 672 3.12 -12.83 29.61
N THR A 673 4.10 -13.47 28.98
CA THR A 673 4.87 -14.53 29.61
C THR A 673 5.70 -14.00 30.80
N ILE A 674 6.38 -12.84 30.61
CA ILE A 674 7.12 -12.17 31.69
C ILE A 674 6.20 -11.82 32.85
N ALA A 675 5.02 -11.28 32.57
CA ALA A 675 4.02 -10.94 33.60
C ALA A 675 3.56 -12.18 34.36
N PHE A 676 3.29 -13.28 33.69
CA PHE A 676 2.87 -14.53 34.30
C PHE A 676 3.97 -15.14 35.17
N GLU A 677 5.19 -15.23 34.68
CA GLU A 677 6.33 -15.76 35.42
C GLU A 677 6.67 -14.90 36.66
N TRP A 678 6.55 -13.57 36.56
CA TRP A 678 6.72 -12.69 37.70
C TRP A 678 5.68 -12.96 38.80
N VAL A 679 4.38 -13.05 38.44
CA VAL A 679 3.30 -13.34 39.37
C VAL A 679 3.51 -14.72 40.02
N LYS A 680 3.92 -15.72 39.26
CA LYS A 680 4.22 -17.06 39.76
C LYS A 680 5.39 -17.07 40.72
N ALA A 681 6.44 -16.30 40.45
CA ALA A 681 7.62 -16.19 41.34
C ALA A 681 7.29 -15.49 42.68
N HIS A 682 6.34 -14.54 42.68
CA HIS A 682 5.95 -13.78 43.88
C HIS A 682 4.60 -14.21 44.48
N CYS A 683 4.12 -15.38 44.10
CA CYS A 683 2.78 -15.87 44.51
C CYS A 683 2.52 -15.84 46.02
N THR A 684 3.51 -16.21 46.83
CA THR A 684 3.38 -16.24 48.32
C THR A 684 3.20 -14.82 48.86
N GLU A 685 3.95 -13.85 48.35
CA GLU A 685 3.88 -12.45 48.77
C GLU A 685 2.55 -11.80 48.35
N LEU A 686 2.00 -12.25 47.23
CA LEU A 686 0.72 -11.80 46.70
C LEU A 686 -0.48 -12.52 47.35
N GLY A 687 -0.23 -13.47 48.25
CA GLY A 687 -1.31 -14.27 48.89
C GLY A 687 -1.97 -15.26 47.94
N ILE A 688 -1.27 -15.70 46.91
CA ILE A 688 -1.77 -16.69 45.94
C ILE A 688 -1.22 -18.05 46.30
N ASP A 689 -2.12 -19.05 46.42
CA ASP A 689 -1.73 -20.45 46.66
C ASP A 689 -0.94 -20.97 45.45
N PRO A 690 0.33 -21.43 45.62
CA PRO A 690 1.14 -21.98 44.54
C PRO A 690 0.47 -23.15 43.79
N GLU A 691 -0.34 -23.96 44.46
CA GLU A 691 -1.03 -25.07 43.81
C GLU A 691 -2.03 -24.63 42.73
N LYS A 692 -2.51 -23.38 42.78
CA LYS A 692 -3.41 -22.85 41.76
C LYS A 692 -2.72 -22.78 40.37
N PHE A 693 -1.40 -22.56 40.32
CA PHE A 693 -0.64 -22.54 39.08
C PHE A 693 -0.49 -23.92 38.43
N GLU A 694 -0.72 -24.99 39.19
CA GLU A 694 -0.68 -26.37 38.67
C GLU A 694 -2.08 -26.90 38.32
N LYS A 695 -3.11 -26.39 39.01
CA LYS A 695 -4.50 -26.88 38.93
C LYS A 695 -5.35 -26.11 37.93
N TYR A 696 -4.93 -24.90 37.54
CA TYR A 696 -5.69 -24.04 36.63
C TYR A 696 -4.84 -23.55 35.47
N ASP A 697 -5.42 -23.56 34.29
CA ASP A 697 -4.87 -22.86 33.10
C ASP A 697 -5.31 -21.40 33.15
N LEU A 698 -4.39 -20.48 32.83
CA LEU A 698 -4.65 -19.06 32.72
C LEU A 698 -4.91 -18.72 31.25
N ASN A 699 -6.06 -18.13 30.98
CA ASN A 699 -6.40 -17.63 29.64
C ASN A 699 -6.41 -16.10 29.68
N ILE A 700 -5.60 -15.47 28.85
CA ILE A 700 -5.60 -14.02 28.68
C ILE A 700 -6.16 -13.73 27.29
N HIS A 701 -7.17 -12.87 27.26
CA HIS A 701 -7.79 -12.39 26.03
C HIS A 701 -7.67 -10.88 25.93
N VAL A 702 -7.30 -10.41 24.73
CA VAL A 702 -7.32 -8.99 24.41
C VAL A 702 -8.35 -8.80 23.30
N PRO A 703 -9.53 -8.21 23.59
CA PRO A 703 -10.61 -8.03 22.63
C PRO A 703 -10.20 -7.32 21.35
N GLU A 704 -11.09 -7.30 20.35
CA GLU A 704 -10.85 -6.80 18.98
C GLU A 704 -9.76 -7.58 18.20
N GLY A 705 -9.93 -8.90 18.09
CA GLY A 705 -9.00 -9.80 17.40
C GLY A 705 -8.74 -9.49 15.91
N ALA A 706 -9.55 -8.63 15.29
CA ALA A 706 -9.35 -8.18 13.91
C ALA A 706 -8.16 -7.19 13.76
N ILE A 707 -7.75 -6.54 14.87
CA ILE A 707 -6.66 -5.56 14.89
C ILE A 707 -5.41 -6.22 15.47
N PRO A 708 -4.29 -6.30 14.73
CA PRO A 708 -3.03 -6.78 15.30
C PRO A 708 -2.57 -5.88 16.45
N LYS A 709 -2.13 -6.49 17.55
CA LYS A 709 -1.63 -5.77 18.73
C LYS A 709 -0.25 -6.30 19.08
N ASP A 710 0.71 -5.39 19.16
CA ASP A 710 2.08 -5.73 19.54
C ASP A 710 2.71 -4.65 20.41
N GLY A 711 3.69 -5.03 21.21
CA GLY A 711 4.46 -4.13 22.05
C GLY A 711 4.48 -4.52 23.54
N PRO A 712 5.50 -4.08 24.28
CA PRO A 712 5.72 -4.44 25.69
C PRO A 712 4.92 -3.58 26.67
N SER A 713 4.24 -2.52 26.21
CA SER A 713 3.64 -1.47 27.06
C SER A 713 2.42 -1.91 27.89
N ALA A 714 1.91 -3.12 27.66
CA ALA A 714 0.81 -3.72 28.43
C ALA A 714 1.29 -4.58 29.62
N GLY A 715 2.58 -4.63 29.90
CA GLY A 715 3.16 -5.51 30.92
C GLY A 715 2.54 -5.37 32.32
N ILE A 716 2.45 -4.13 32.84
CA ILE A 716 1.84 -3.86 34.14
C ILE A 716 0.32 -4.13 34.13
N THR A 717 -0.34 -3.94 33.01
CA THR A 717 -1.77 -4.23 32.84
C THR A 717 -2.01 -5.74 32.92
N MET A 718 -1.14 -6.54 32.28
CA MET A 718 -1.20 -8.01 32.35
C MET A 718 -0.92 -8.52 33.77
N VAL A 719 0.13 -8.01 34.43
CA VAL A 719 0.40 -8.33 35.84
C VAL A 719 -0.83 -8.09 36.71
N THR A 720 -1.45 -6.91 36.59
CA THR A 720 -2.63 -6.54 37.38
C THR A 720 -3.82 -7.44 37.07
N SER A 721 -4.07 -7.77 35.81
CA SER A 721 -5.14 -8.67 35.39
C SER A 721 -4.94 -10.08 35.96
N ILE A 722 -3.73 -10.61 35.86
CA ILE A 722 -3.37 -11.94 36.40
C ILE A 722 -3.57 -11.98 37.92
N VAL A 723 -3.02 -11.01 38.65
CA VAL A 723 -3.14 -10.95 40.12
C VAL A 723 -4.61 -10.78 40.55
N SER A 724 -5.36 -9.89 39.87
CA SER A 724 -6.80 -9.76 40.09
C SER A 724 -7.52 -11.11 39.97
N THR A 725 -7.24 -11.84 38.91
CA THR A 725 -7.87 -13.14 38.63
C THR A 725 -7.54 -14.21 39.68
N TYR A 726 -6.25 -14.33 40.06
CA TYR A 726 -5.83 -15.34 41.07
C TYR A 726 -6.29 -15.01 42.49
N THR A 727 -6.38 -13.69 42.84
CA THR A 727 -6.75 -13.24 44.18
C THR A 727 -8.25 -12.96 44.36
N GLY A 728 -8.99 -12.83 43.23
CA GLY A 728 -10.41 -12.39 43.23
C GLY A 728 -10.61 -10.94 43.60
N ARG A 729 -9.54 -10.12 43.69
CA ARG A 729 -9.60 -8.68 43.97
C ARG A 729 -10.05 -7.91 42.75
N LYS A 730 -11.00 -7.01 42.94
CA LYS A 730 -11.47 -6.14 41.86
C LYS A 730 -10.45 -5.06 41.53
N VAL A 731 -10.44 -4.65 40.28
CA VAL A 731 -9.70 -3.47 39.81
C VAL A 731 -10.53 -2.23 40.09
N ARG A 732 -9.92 -1.16 40.58
CA ARG A 732 -10.62 0.11 40.88
C ARG A 732 -11.19 0.71 39.62
N ASP A 733 -12.31 1.41 39.78
CA ASP A 733 -13.00 2.06 38.68
C ASP A 733 -12.18 3.24 38.10
N ARG A 734 -12.36 3.50 36.81
CA ARG A 734 -11.76 4.64 36.06
C ARG A 734 -10.23 4.75 36.18
N ILE A 735 -9.56 3.61 36.32
CA ILE A 735 -8.11 3.51 36.31
C ILE A 735 -7.63 2.86 35.01
N ALA A 736 -6.58 3.43 34.45
CA ALA A 736 -5.86 2.81 33.35
C ALA A 736 -4.36 2.88 33.59
N MET A 737 -3.63 2.02 32.92
CA MET A 737 -2.22 1.91 33.11
C MET A 737 -1.46 1.58 31.83
N THR A 738 -0.21 2.01 31.76
CA THR A 738 0.73 1.61 30.71
C THR A 738 2.15 1.58 31.27
N GLY A 739 2.88 0.55 30.94
CA GLY A 739 4.25 0.36 31.38
C GLY A 739 4.73 -1.04 31.02
N GLU A 740 5.98 -1.16 30.69
CA GLU A 740 6.63 -2.45 30.51
C GLU A 740 7.07 -2.99 31.87
N THR A 741 6.96 -4.29 32.06
CA THR A 741 7.43 -4.97 33.27
C THR A 741 8.62 -5.87 32.98
N THR A 742 9.59 -5.92 33.90
CA THR A 742 10.71 -6.85 33.83
C THR A 742 10.46 -8.07 34.71
N LEU A 743 11.22 -9.16 34.51
CA LEU A 743 11.18 -10.36 35.37
C LEU A 743 11.47 -10.07 36.86
N ARG A 744 12.06 -8.91 37.19
CA ARG A 744 12.31 -8.44 38.55
C ARG A 744 11.23 -7.51 39.09
N GLY A 745 10.16 -7.31 38.33
CA GLY A 745 9.05 -6.46 38.72
C GLY A 745 9.30 -4.95 38.60
N ARG A 746 10.39 -4.50 37.96
CA ARG A 746 10.59 -3.09 37.68
C ARG A 746 9.71 -2.65 36.54
N VAL A 747 9.13 -1.45 36.68
CA VAL A 747 8.32 -0.81 35.64
C VAL A 747 9.20 0.14 34.83
N THR A 748 9.33 -0.12 33.53
CA THR A 748 10.13 0.67 32.58
C THR A 748 9.26 1.61 31.74
N PRO A 749 9.84 2.73 31.23
CA PRO A 749 9.09 3.71 30.47
C PRO A 749 8.65 3.19 29.12
N VAL A 750 7.58 3.79 28.59
CA VAL A 750 6.99 3.43 27.30
C VAL A 750 6.73 4.67 26.47
N GLY A 751 6.65 4.50 25.13
CA GLY A 751 6.37 5.57 24.20
C GLY A 751 4.88 5.88 23.99
N GLY A 752 4.59 6.96 23.25
CA GLY A 752 3.24 7.37 22.89
C GLY A 752 2.39 7.85 24.08
N ILE A 753 3.03 8.45 25.08
CA ILE A 753 2.36 8.85 26.33
C ILE A 753 1.29 9.87 26.09
N LYS A 754 1.54 10.90 25.31
CA LYS A 754 0.56 11.95 25.01
C LYS A 754 -0.73 11.39 24.41
N GLU A 755 -0.62 10.55 23.41
CA GLU A 755 -1.74 9.92 22.73
C GLU A 755 -2.52 8.98 23.66
N LYS A 756 -1.81 8.17 24.45
CA LYS A 756 -2.36 7.25 25.44
C LYS A 756 -3.19 7.98 26.49
N ILE A 757 -2.67 9.08 27.02
CA ILE A 757 -3.36 9.89 28.06
C ILE A 757 -4.63 10.52 27.50
N LEU A 758 -4.58 11.04 26.30
CA LEU A 758 -5.73 11.67 25.67
C LEU A 758 -6.82 10.61 25.35
N ALA A 759 -6.41 9.41 24.98
CA ALA A 759 -7.35 8.29 24.81
C ALA A 759 -8.02 7.93 26.16
N ALA A 760 -7.25 7.83 27.23
CA ALA A 760 -7.77 7.58 28.56
C ALA A 760 -8.79 8.64 29.00
N LYS A 761 -8.48 9.92 28.79
CA LYS A 761 -9.38 11.04 29.09
C LYS A 761 -10.71 10.94 28.33
N ARG A 762 -10.66 10.63 27.03
CA ARG A 762 -11.87 10.43 26.21
C ARG A 762 -12.73 9.26 26.70
N ALA A 763 -12.09 8.20 27.18
CA ALA A 763 -12.78 7.04 27.75
C ALA A 763 -13.28 7.27 29.20
N GLY A 764 -13.21 8.49 29.73
CA GLY A 764 -13.68 8.82 31.07
C GLY A 764 -12.81 8.27 32.19
N ILE A 765 -11.58 7.84 31.91
CA ILE A 765 -10.58 7.46 32.90
C ILE A 765 -10.11 8.72 33.63
N THR A 766 -10.00 8.62 34.95
CA THR A 766 -9.55 9.74 35.79
C THR A 766 -8.20 9.49 36.46
N THR A 767 -7.79 8.24 36.57
CA THR A 767 -6.56 7.84 37.27
C THR A 767 -5.65 7.05 36.34
N LEU A 768 -4.40 7.43 36.26
CA LEU A 768 -3.40 6.85 35.36
C LEU A 768 -2.17 6.38 36.12
N LEU A 769 -1.75 5.15 35.89
CA LEU A 769 -0.51 4.58 36.42
C LEU A 769 0.52 4.51 35.29
N LEU A 770 1.66 5.13 35.52
CA LEU A 770 2.75 5.28 34.56
C LEU A 770 4.11 5.02 35.23
N SER A 771 5.10 4.61 34.43
CA SER A 771 6.48 4.56 34.92
C SER A 771 6.94 5.93 35.43
N GLU A 772 7.69 5.94 36.55
CA GLU A 772 8.33 7.17 37.07
C GLU A 772 9.14 7.90 35.99
N GLU A 773 9.77 7.16 35.09
CA GLU A 773 10.59 7.71 34.03
C GLU A 773 9.78 8.42 32.91
N ASN A 774 8.48 8.18 32.83
CA ASN A 774 7.57 8.89 31.94
C ASN A 774 7.05 10.23 32.51
N ARG A 775 7.49 10.65 33.68
CA ARG A 775 7.11 11.95 34.26
C ARG A 775 7.44 13.11 33.32
N LYS A 776 8.60 13.06 32.67
CA LYS A 776 9.04 14.07 31.70
C LYS A 776 8.07 14.23 30.53
N ASP A 777 7.52 13.11 30.04
CA ASP A 777 6.58 13.12 28.90
C ASP A 777 5.25 13.79 29.27
N ILE A 778 4.86 13.72 30.56
CA ILE A 778 3.66 14.40 31.11
C ILE A 778 3.89 15.90 31.22
N GLU A 779 5.08 16.31 31.66
CA GLU A 779 5.45 17.73 31.83
C GLU A 779 5.47 18.49 30.49
N GLU A 780 5.69 17.80 29.38
CA GLU A 780 5.64 18.36 28.03
C GLU A 780 4.21 18.55 27.51
N ILE A 781 3.19 17.92 28.13
CA ILE A 781 1.79 18.03 27.68
C ILE A 781 1.17 19.32 28.19
N LYS A 782 0.49 20.06 27.32
CA LYS A 782 -0.24 21.29 27.71
C LYS A 782 -1.22 21.01 28.86
N PRO A 783 -1.23 21.82 29.91
CA PRO A 783 -2.05 21.59 31.12
C PRO A 783 -3.56 21.42 30.82
N ASP A 784 -4.08 22.12 29.85
CA ASP A 784 -5.50 22.02 29.48
C ASP A 784 -5.91 20.62 28.94
N TYR A 785 -4.95 19.90 28.35
CA TYR A 785 -5.21 18.55 27.85
C TYR A 785 -5.29 17.51 28.95
N ILE A 786 -4.57 17.72 30.05
CA ILE A 786 -4.50 16.78 31.20
C ILE A 786 -5.36 17.18 32.38
N ARG A 787 -6.12 18.27 32.25
CA ARG A 787 -7.02 18.75 33.32
C ARG A 787 -8.04 17.66 33.68
N GLY A 788 -8.18 17.34 34.98
CA GLY A 788 -9.09 16.34 35.51
C GLY A 788 -8.52 14.92 35.58
N LEU A 789 -7.24 14.74 35.20
CA LEU A 789 -6.53 13.47 35.33
C LEU A 789 -5.61 13.50 36.57
N THR A 790 -5.50 12.34 37.23
CA THR A 790 -4.58 12.09 38.33
C THR A 790 -3.52 11.09 37.88
N PHE A 791 -2.24 11.47 38.03
CA PHE A 791 -1.12 10.64 37.64
C PHE A 791 -0.43 10.03 38.83
N HIS A 792 -0.27 8.73 38.84
CA HIS A 792 0.55 7.99 39.79
C HIS A 792 1.76 7.40 39.06
N TYR A 793 2.94 7.77 39.56
CA TYR A 793 4.19 7.29 39.00
C TYR A 793 4.69 6.10 39.81
N VAL A 794 4.90 4.98 39.15
CA VAL A 794 5.24 3.70 39.76
C VAL A 794 6.62 3.24 39.33
N ARG A 795 7.31 2.50 40.19
CA ARG A 795 8.64 1.94 39.94
C ARG A 795 8.60 0.42 39.87
N THR A 796 7.68 -0.19 40.63
CA THR A 796 7.57 -1.63 40.76
C THR A 796 6.14 -2.12 40.51
N ASN A 797 5.99 -3.40 40.20
CA ASN A 797 4.68 -4.03 40.07
C ASN A 797 3.90 -3.95 41.38
N ASP A 798 4.56 -3.99 42.56
CA ASP A 798 3.90 -3.85 43.87
C ASP A 798 3.24 -2.49 44.01
N ASP A 799 3.89 -1.40 43.56
CA ASP A 799 3.30 -0.06 43.56
C ASP A 799 2.01 -0.05 42.72
N VAL A 800 2.08 -0.70 41.53
CA VAL A 800 0.94 -0.82 40.61
C VAL A 800 -0.22 -1.54 41.28
N LEU A 801 0.03 -2.70 41.88
CA LEU A 801 -1.00 -3.54 42.50
C LEU A 801 -1.66 -2.87 43.70
N GLN A 802 -0.90 -2.12 44.51
CA GLN A 802 -1.46 -1.36 45.65
C GLN A 802 -2.40 -0.25 45.19
N LEU A 803 -2.09 0.41 44.08
CA LEU A 803 -2.90 1.49 43.56
C LEU A 803 -4.08 1.00 42.72
N ALA A 804 -3.90 -0.10 41.96
CA ALA A 804 -4.89 -0.58 40.99
C ALA A 804 -5.96 -1.50 41.62
N LEU A 805 -5.60 -2.32 42.61
CA LEU A 805 -6.51 -3.31 43.17
C LEU A 805 -7.20 -2.80 44.45
N GLU A 806 -8.45 -3.18 44.64
CA GLU A 806 -9.15 -2.95 45.89
C GLU A 806 -8.50 -3.73 47.04
N PRO A 807 -8.54 -3.23 48.29
CA PRO A 807 -8.08 -3.99 49.45
C PRO A 807 -8.74 -5.35 49.50
N GLN A 808 -8.00 -6.35 49.96
CA GLN A 808 -8.59 -7.68 50.17
C GLN A 808 -9.70 -7.59 51.21
N ALA A 809 -10.93 -7.99 50.85
CA ALA A 809 -12.01 -8.05 51.81
C ALA A 809 -11.57 -8.94 52.98
N GLN A 810 -11.54 -8.40 54.20
CA GLN A 810 -11.29 -9.22 55.40
C GLN A 810 -12.44 -10.22 55.47
N GLN A 811 -12.15 -11.51 55.25
CA GLN A 811 -13.08 -12.60 55.49
C GLN A 811 -13.32 -12.79 56.98
#